data_8c1f625b03b0ef564be75b0dbf6a7fc6
#
_entry.id   8c1f625b03b0ef564be75b0dbf6a7fc6
#
_cell.length_a   1.000
_cell.length_b   1.000
_cell.length_c   1.000
_cell.angle_alpha   90.00
_cell.angle_beta   90.00
_cell.angle_gamma   90.00
#
_symmetry.space_group_name_H-M   'P 1'
#
loop_
_entity.id
_entity.type
_entity.pdbx_description
1 polymer ?
#
loop_
_entity_poly.entity_id
_entity_poly.type
_entity_poly.pdbx_seq_one_letter_code
_entity_poly.pdbx_strand_id
1 'polypeptide(L)'
;MLKLLLLLTIIAACVVADDKVEVYATSMDTKDNIVTADGEVVVIYQDYQLSAKKAIYDRNNGELELFGNIRANQGDNVKLLGEYAKLNISNKERTFKPFYMLEQTSDVWISGDGSYAKDTEVDIDTGVMSGCDPNNPIWKMEFTSSDYNTDTMWLNLYNARIYIYDIPVFYTPYFGYSLDTTRRTGLLPPMVGISSKEGFYYEQALYIAESNWWDLELKPQIRTNRGSGLYTTFRFVDSKISKGNLTAGYFKEKEDYYLENKLANKKHYGFNFLYENSDVINEWFGTSFKGQSGLYADIVNMNDVEYINLSTNDTTKNATTTQLLSRINLFYNTDDDYIATYFKHYKDLTIDSNEKTLQNLPAVHYHSYLDTLLDDHFLYSFDIMSNNYYRSLGKSATQTDINIPLTLQTHLFDELLSLSYDSNLYAQHTLFTGDEDSANPSVYEYENGIFARNYHVFSASTQLTKAYEESTHVIDFGAKYQREGSKTESGYYEDYKDYATYCSLPVNQLDPVCEFYNISDIEENMQLYFSHYLYDYDGRQIFYHRLSQNYSYEDIGGGAGELENELDYQITDSVNFYNNMFYNYDESAFSKNFNKISYNGESLNIGLSHMYRDTFLPQTATYSPKTSYMTSTVEYKYDKHYSYHFRLDYDLERSEKKSFEVGFLYQKRCWDFGLTYLENNRPILNINGESDSVYDRFIYLTIRLKPIMKNEGRRSGFVYRLPDKSETN
;
A
#
# COMPACT_ATOMS: atom_id res chain seq x y z
N MET A 1 -35.45 -34.76 35.29
CA MET A 1 -34.43 -35.78 34.97
C MET A 1 -34.86 -36.73 33.83
N LEU A 2 -36.12 -37.13 33.69
CA LEU A 2 -36.56 -38.08 32.64
C LEU A 2 -36.61 -37.47 31.22
N LYS A 3 -36.78 -36.17 31.03
CA LYS A 3 -36.76 -35.45 29.74
C LYS A 3 -35.34 -35.17 29.22
N LEU A 4 -34.32 -35.20 30.06
CA LEU A 4 -32.92 -35.02 29.69
C LEU A 4 -32.29 -36.31 29.17
N LEU A 5 -32.81 -37.47 29.63
CA LEU A 5 -32.36 -38.79 29.18
C LEU A 5 -32.91 -39.14 27.78
N LEU A 6 -34.10 -38.61 27.41
CA LEU A 6 -34.67 -38.83 26.08
C LEU A 6 -34.02 -37.97 24.98
N LEU A 7 -33.38 -36.83 25.36
CA LEU A 7 -32.64 -35.99 24.42
C LEU A 7 -31.22 -36.52 24.14
N LEU A 8 -30.64 -37.28 25.09
CA LEU A 8 -29.31 -37.87 24.92
C LEU A 8 -29.34 -39.17 24.09
N THR A 9 -30.50 -39.84 23.94
CA THR A 9 -30.63 -41.03 23.09
C THR A 9 -30.91 -40.71 21.63
N ILE A 10 -31.27 -39.47 21.29
CA ILE A 10 -31.46 -39.01 19.89
C ILE A 10 -30.14 -38.52 19.27
N ILE A 11 -29.13 -38.16 20.08
CA ILE A 11 -27.81 -37.69 19.57
C ILE A 11 -26.83 -38.85 19.30
N ALA A 12 -27.15 -40.09 19.70
CA ALA A 12 -26.32 -41.28 19.43
C ALA A 12 -26.67 -42.01 18.13
N ALA A 13 -27.56 -41.48 17.30
CA ALA A 13 -27.79 -41.92 15.93
C ALA A 13 -27.05 -41.03 14.93
N CYS A 14 -25.77 -40.76 15.20
CA CYS A 14 -24.85 -40.21 14.22
C CYS A 14 -24.34 -41.35 13.33
N VAL A 15 -25.00 -41.47 12.18
CA VAL A 15 -24.44 -41.61 10.85
C VAL A 15 -23.18 -42.49 10.81
N VAL A 16 -23.39 -43.77 10.76
CA VAL A 16 -22.57 -44.66 9.93
C VAL A 16 -23.00 -44.31 8.50
N ALA A 17 -22.15 -43.62 7.74
CA ALA A 17 -22.30 -43.43 6.31
C ALA A 17 -22.26 -44.86 5.72
N ASP A 18 -23.42 -45.39 5.40
CA ASP A 18 -23.58 -46.67 4.74
C ASP A 18 -23.10 -46.44 3.29
N ASP A 19 -22.09 -47.16 2.83
CA ASP A 19 -21.57 -47.12 1.44
C ASP A 19 -22.60 -47.68 0.45
N LYS A 20 -23.86 -47.25 0.54
CA LYS A 20 -24.95 -47.65 -0.32
C LYS A 20 -24.86 -46.97 -1.68
N VAL A 21 -24.90 -47.74 -2.73
CA VAL A 21 -25.10 -47.28 -4.09
C VAL A 21 -26.60 -47.31 -4.38
N GLU A 22 -27.15 -46.11 -4.66
CA GLU A 22 -28.51 -45.98 -5.09
C GLU A 22 -28.55 -45.80 -6.61
N VAL A 23 -29.34 -46.66 -7.31
CA VAL A 23 -29.47 -46.63 -8.76
C VAL A 23 -30.95 -46.41 -9.12
N TYR A 24 -31.19 -45.40 -9.92
CA TYR A 24 -32.52 -45.08 -10.49
C TYR A 24 -32.44 -45.19 -12.01
N ALA A 25 -33.44 -45.79 -12.66
CA ALA A 25 -33.46 -45.92 -14.11
C ALA A 25 -34.89 -46.12 -14.61
N THR A 26 -35.10 -45.94 -15.92
CA THR A 26 -36.39 -46.18 -16.56
C THR A 26 -36.74 -47.67 -16.54
N SER A 27 -35.74 -48.57 -16.73
CA SER A 27 -35.90 -50.04 -16.59
C SER A 27 -34.72 -50.64 -15.87
N MET A 28 -34.98 -51.65 -15.05
CA MET A 28 -33.95 -52.37 -14.31
C MET A 28 -34.23 -53.89 -14.37
N ASP A 29 -33.18 -54.66 -14.65
CA ASP A 29 -33.19 -56.13 -14.60
C ASP A 29 -32.07 -56.63 -13.67
N THR A 30 -32.35 -57.72 -12.95
CA THR A 30 -31.37 -58.29 -12.02
C THR A 30 -31.25 -59.79 -12.30
N LYS A 31 -30.06 -60.24 -12.67
CA LYS A 31 -29.72 -61.61 -12.90
C LYS A 31 -28.38 -61.93 -12.27
N ASP A 32 -28.32 -63.03 -11.47
CA ASP A 32 -27.09 -63.58 -10.85
C ASP A 32 -26.27 -62.47 -10.08
N ASN A 33 -26.93 -61.59 -9.28
CA ASN A 33 -26.36 -60.49 -8.56
C ASN A 33 -25.84 -59.32 -9.46
N ILE A 34 -26.06 -59.36 -10.77
CA ILE A 34 -25.77 -58.27 -11.70
C ILE A 34 -27.05 -57.50 -11.91
N VAL A 35 -27.01 -56.19 -11.63
CA VAL A 35 -28.09 -55.24 -11.90
C VAL A 35 -27.75 -54.48 -13.18
N THR A 36 -28.65 -54.59 -14.18
CA THR A 36 -28.56 -53.79 -15.42
C THR A 36 -29.67 -52.77 -15.39
N ALA A 37 -29.30 -51.50 -15.51
CA ALA A 37 -30.21 -50.36 -15.55
C ALA A 37 -30.08 -49.68 -16.92
N ASP A 38 -31.20 -49.42 -17.59
CA ASP A 38 -31.27 -48.79 -18.91
C ASP A 38 -32.25 -47.62 -18.90
N GLY A 39 -31.87 -46.56 -19.63
CA GLY A 39 -32.67 -45.32 -19.85
C GLY A 39 -32.65 -44.36 -18.66
N GLU A 40 -32.11 -43.16 -18.87
CA GLU A 40 -32.03 -42.12 -17.88
C GLU A 40 -31.50 -42.56 -16.50
N VAL A 41 -30.39 -43.28 -16.51
CA VAL A 41 -29.82 -43.84 -15.29
C VAL A 41 -29.21 -42.74 -14.44
N VAL A 42 -29.56 -42.72 -13.14
CA VAL A 42 -28.95 -41.86 -12.13
C VAL A 42 -28.40 -42.75 -11.02
N VAL A 43 -27.14 -42.58 -10.68
CA VAL A 43 -26.45 -43.27 -9.58
C VAL A 43 -26.01 -42.24 -8.54
N ILE A 44 -26.35 -42.52 -7.28
CA ILE A 44 -25.88 -41.71 -6.14
C ILE A 44 -24.97 -42.62 -5.30
N TYR A 45 -23.74 -42.15 -5.11
CA TYR A 45 -22.73 -42.83 -4.30
C TYR A 45 -21.86 -41.80 -3.57
N GLN A 46 -21.93 -41.79 -2.25
CA GLN A 46 -21.25 -40.80 -1.40
C GLN A 46 -21.58 -39.34 -1.85
N ASP A 47 -20.58 -38.55 -2.20
CA ASP A 47 -20.71 -37.19 -2.73
C ASP A 47 -20.86 -37.11 -4.27
N TYR A 48 -20.91 -38.29 -4.93
CA TYR A 48 -21.08 -38.39 -6.38
C TYR A 48 -22.53 -38.54 -6.78
N GLN A 49 -22.97 -37.75 -7.72
CA GLN A 49 -24.19 -37.93 -8.48
C GLN A 49 -23.83 -38.16 -9.94
N LEU A 50 -24.04 -39.35 -10.45
CA LEU A 50 -23.70 -39.73 -11.82
C LEU A 50 -24.96 -39.96 -12.63
N SER A 51 -24.96 -39.57 -13.90
CA SER A 51 -25.99 -39.90 -14.87
C SER A 51 -25.38 -40.55 -16.09
N ALA A 52 -26.08 -41.54 -16.69
CA ALA A 52 -25.65 -42.28 -17.87
C ALA A 52 -26.83 -42.82 -18.66
N LYS A 53 -26.61 -43.31 -19.88
CA LYS A 53 -27.66 -44.01 -20.63
C LYS A 53 -27.91 -45.42 -20.11
N LYS A 54 -26.86 -46.11 -19.64
CA LYS A 54 -26.89 -47.47 -19.15
C LYS A 54 -25.93 -47.64 -17.99
N ALA A 55 -26.28 -48.46 -17.00
CA ALA A 55 -25.40 -48.89 -15.93
C ALA A 55 -25.46 -50.40 -15.73
N ILE A 56 -24.33 -51.00 -15.40
CA ILE A 56 -24.20 -52.41 -15.00
C ILE A 56 -23.50 -52.44 -13.65
N TYR A 57 -24.17 -52.99 -12.64
CA TYR A 57 -23.62 -53.09 -11.29
C TYR A 57 -23.52 -54.55 -10.87
N ASP A 58 -22.27 -55.02 -10.66
CA ASP A 58 -22.00 -56.35 -10.12
C ASP A 58 -21.86 -56.27 -8.60
N ARG A 59 -22.84 -56.81 -7.87
CA ARG A 59 -22.87 -56.81 -6.41
C ARG A 59 -21.82 -57.74 -5.76
N ASN A 60 -21.25 -58.70 -6.53
CA ASN A 60 -20.29 -59.64 -5.95
C ASN A 60 -18.90 -58.98 -5.75
N ASN A 61 -18.51 -58.13 -6.67
CA ASN A 61 -17.20 -57.49 -6.66
C ASN A 61 -17.26 -55.96 -6.44
N GLY A 62 -18.48 -55.40 -6.33
CA GLY A 62 -18.69 -53.98 -6.13
C GLY A 62 -18.33 -53.12 -7.34
N GLU A 63 -18.37 -53.68 -8.57
CA GLU A 63 -18.06 -52.97 -9.80
C GLU A 63 -19.31 -52.34 -10.41
N LEU A 64 -19.23 -51.04 -10.73
CA LEU A 64 -20.24 -50.29 -11.44
C LEU A 64 -19.64 -49.79 -12.75
N GLU A 65 -20.24 -50.17 -13.87
CA GLU A 65 -19.89 -49.68 -15.20
C GLU A 65 -21.03 -48.82 -15.74
N LEU A 66 -20.67 -47.63 -16.27
CA LEU A 66 -21.58 -46.66 -16.83
C LEU A 66 -21.24 -46.44 -18.30
N PHE A 67 -22.27 -46.31 -19.14
CA PHE A 67 -22.10 -46.13 -20.57
C PHE A 67 -22.97 -45.01 -21.13
N GLY A 68 -22.36 -44.18 -21.98
CA GLY A 68 -22.98 -43.17 -22.82
C GLY A 68 -23.42 -41.90 -22.11
N ASN A 69 -22.89 -40.78 -22.55
CA ASN A 69 -23.16 -39.41 -22.05
C ASN A 69 -23.08 -39.31 -20.52
N ILE A 70 -22.02 -39.83 -19.94
CA ILE A 70 -21.83 -39.80 -18.50
C ILE A 70 -21.58 -38.36 -18.04
N ARG A 71 -22.36 -37.98 -17.03
CA ARG A 71 -22.16 -36.75 -16.28
C ARG A 71 -22.07 -37.08 -14.81
N ALA A 72 -21.03 -36.66 -14.15
CA ALA A 72 -20.86 -36.82 -12.74
C ALA A 72 -20.62 -35.45 -12.08
N ASN A 73 -21.29 -35.22 -10.96
CA ASN A 73 -20.99 -34.09 -10.06
C ASN A 73 -20.37 -34.71 -8.81
N GLN A 74 -19.27 -34.14 -8.36
CA GLN A 74 -18.66 -34.43 -7.08
C GLN A 74 -18.76 -33.18 -6.21
N GLY A 75 -19.62 -33.23 -5.20
CA GLY A 75 -19.99 -32.04 -4.44
C GLY A 75 -20.54 -30.96 -5.35
N ASP A 76 -20.33 -29.69 -4.95
CA ASP A 76 -20.78 -28.52 -5.70
C ASP A 76 -19.75 -27.98 -6.71
N ASN A 77 -18.50 -28.43 -6.61
CA ASN A 77 -17.36 -27.77 -7.27
C ASN A 77 -16.82 -28.50 -8.50
N VAL A 78 -16.94 -29.83 -8.58
CA VAL A 78 -16.31 -30.61 -9.66
C VAL A 78 -17.36 -31.27 -10.55
N LYS A 79 -17.23 -31.04 -11.86
CA LYS A 79 -18.06 -31.65 -12.89
C LYS A 79 -17.18 -32.53 -13.79
N LEU A 80 -17.59 -33.77 -13.98
CA LEU A 80 -16.92 -34.76 -14.82
C LEU A 80 -17.83 -35.17 -15.98
N LEU A 81 -17.23 -35.37 -17.16
CA LEU A 81 -17.92 -35.87 -18.34
C LEU A 81 -17.12 -37.03 -18.94
N GLY A 82 -17.84 -38.01 -19.54
CA GLY A 82 -17.23 -39.16 -20.20
C GLY A 82 -18.23 -39.93 -21.03
N GLU A 83 -17.77 -40.89 -21.78
CA GLU A 83 -18.62 -41.86 -22.52
C GLU A 83 -18.63 -43.25 -21.86
N TYR A 84 -17.58 -43.59 -21.13
CA TYR A 84 -17.45 -44.80 -20.33
C TYR A 84 -16.86 -44.44 -18.96
N ALA A 85 -17.45 -44.97 -17.91
CA ALA A 85 -16.88 -44.95 -16.57
C ALA A 85 -16.99 -46.31 -15.88
N LYS A 86 -15.93 -46.65 -15.15
CA LYS A 86 -15.88 -47.83 -14.29
C LYS A 86 -15.52 -47.43 -12.88
N LEU A 87 -16.33 -47.78 -11.91
CA LEU A 87 -16.11 -47.54 -10.49
C LEU A 87 -16.05 -48.86 -9.75
N ASN A 88 -15.00 -49.10 -8.96
CA ASN A 88 -14.95 -50.18 -8.01
C ASN A 88 -15.12 -49.61 -6.59
N ILE A 89 -16.29 -49.89 -6.01
CA ILE A 89 -16.70 -49.31 -4.72
C ILE A 89 -15.84 -49.85 -3.58
N SER A 90 -15.45 -51.15 -3.66
CA SER A 90 -14.68 -51.81 -2.62
C SER A 90 -13.23 -51.31 -2.54
N ASN A 91 -12.61 -50.98 -3.69
CA ASN A 91 -11.23 -50.58 -3.81
C ASN A 91 -11.08 -49.05 -3.99
N LYS A 92 -12.20 -48.31 -4.09
CA LYS A 92 -12.26 -46.88 -4.38
C LYS A 92 -11.53 -46.47 -5.68
N GLU A 93 -11.55 -47.37 -6.67
CA GLU A 93 -10.95 -47.12 -7.99
C GLU A 93 -12.00 -46.59 -8.96
N ARG A 94 -11.60 -45.63 -9.79
CA ARG A 94 -12.48 -44.94 -10.76
C ARG A 94 -11.74 -44.72 -12.06
N THR A 95 -12.36 -45.01 -13.17
CA THR A 95 -11.84 -44.78 -14.51
C THR A 95 -12.88 -44.03 -15.34
N PHE A 96 -12.49 -43.01 -16.09
CA PHE A 96 -13.31 -42.30 -17.07
C PHE A 96 -12.61 -42.27 -18.43
N LYS A 97 -13.34 -42.50 -19.51
CA LYS A 97 -12.86 -42.49 -20.93
C LYS A 97 -13.92 -41.95 -21.89
N PRO A 98 -13.64 -40.90 -22.71
CA PRO A 98 -12.59 -39.93 -22.45
C PRO A 98 -12.86 -39.22 -21.12
N PHE A 99 -11.86 -38.51 -20.62
CA PHE A 99 -11.97 -37.75 -19.37
C PHE A 99 -12.10 -36.26 -19.66
N TYR A 100 -13.08 -35.63 -19.03
CA TYR A 100 -13.20 -34.18 -18.95
C TYR A 100 -13.61 -33.78 -17.55
N MET A 101 -12.88 -32.83 -16.94
CA MET A 101 -13.16 -32.28 -15.61
C MET A 101 -13.22 -30.78 -15.69
N LEU A 102 -14.20 -30.18 -15.03
CA LEU A 102 -14.27 -28.75 -14.76
C LEU A 102 -14.28 -28.52 -13.25
N GLU A 103 -13.27 -27.82 -12.75
CA GLU A 103 -13.24 -27.32 -11.37
C GLU A 103 -13.77 -25.89 -11.36
N GLN A 104 -14.90 -25.65 -10.68
CA GLN A 104 -15.65 -24.40 -10.76
C GLN A 104 -15.01 -23.26 -9.94
N THR A 105 -14.32 -23.58 -8.85
CA THR A 105 -13.68 -22.58 -7.99
C THR A 105 -12.51 -21.90 -8.70
N SER A 106 -11.68 -22.70 -9.39
CA SER A 106 -10.55 -22.21 -10.16
C SER A 106 -10.90 -21.79 -11.59
N ASP A 107 -12.08 -22.17 -12.08
CA ASP A 107 -12.52 -21.98 -13.49
C ASP A 107 -11.55 -22.64 -14.49
N VAL A 108 -10.96 -23.78 -14.10
CA VAL A 108 -10.04 -24.59 -14.91
C VAL A 108 -10.76 -25.86 -15.38
N TRP A 109 -10.59 -26.18 -16.65
CA TRP A 109 -10.97 -27.48 -17.17
C TRP A 109 -9.76 -28.28 -17.65
N ILE A 110 -9.85 -29.59 -17.51
CA ILE A 110 -8.85 -30.55 -17.93
C ILE A 110 -9.55 -31.63 -18.76
N SER A 111 -9.02 -31.98 -19.91
CA SER A 111 -9.49 -33.11 -20.71
C SER A 111 -8.32 -34.03 -21.05
N GLY A 112 -8.59 -35.30 -21.17
CA GLY A 112 -7.59 -36.32 -21.52
C GLY A 112 -8.22 -37.52 -22.18
N ASP A 113 -7.39 -38.43 -22.75
CA ASP A 113 -7.82 -39.68 -23.37
C ASP A 113 -8.46 -40.61 -22.36
N GLY A 114 -8.02 -40.53 -21.10
CA GLY A 114 -8.59 -41.26 -19.99
C GLY A 114 -8.06 -40.77 -18.64
N SER A 115 -8.74 -41.17 -17.58
CA SER A 115 -8.24 -41.00 -16.22
C SER A 115 -8.41 -42.26 -15.41
N TYR A 116 -7.46 -42.54 -14.52
CA TYR A 116 -7.55 -43.54 -13.47
C TYR A 116 -7.36 -42.87 -12.12
N ALA A 117 -8.28 -43.14 -11.21
CA ALA A 117 -8.22 -42.60 -9.86
C ALA A 117 -8.28 -43.71 -8.84
N LYS A 118 -7.46 -43.61 -7.79
CA LYS A 118 -7.47 -44.46 -6.62
C LYS A 118 -7.33 -43.63 -5.36
N ASP A 119 -8.29 -43.79 -4.44
CA ASP A 119 -8.42 -42.94 -3.28
C ASP A 119 -8.44 -41.42 -3.70
N THR A 120 -7.40 -40.68 -3.36
CA THR A 120 -7.27 -39.25 -3.62
C THR A 120 -6.37 -38.90 -4.82
N GLU A 121 -5.68 -39.89 -5.36
CA GLU A 121 -4.78 -39.70 -6.51
C GLU A 121 -5.54 -39.98 -7.82
N VAL A 122 -5.38 -39.08 -8.79
CA VAL A 122 -5.98 -39.16 -10.12
C VAL A 122 -4.89 -39.01 -11.18
N ASP A 123 -4.60 -40.09 -11.87
CA ASP A 123 -3.71 -40.08 -13.05
C ASP A 123 -4.53 -39.75 -14.30
N ILE A 124 -4.04 -38.86 -15.13
CA ILE A 124 -4.65 -38.45 -16.39
C ILE A 124 -3.66 -38.70 -17.52
N ASP A 125 -4.12 -39.46 -18.52
CA ASP A 125 -3.37 -39.67 -19.75
C ASP A 125 -3.20 -38.36 -20.52
N THR A 126 -2.50 -38.41 -21.65
CA THR A 126 -2.31 -37.30 -22.55
C THR A 126 -3.53 -36.40 -22.66
N GLY A 127 -3.34 -35.09 -22.42
CA GLY A 127 -4.49 -34.21 -22.32
C GLY A 127 -4.17 -32.75 -22.49
N VAL A 128 -5.19 -31.94 -22.22
CA VAL A 128 -5.19 -30.49 -22.38
C VAL A 128 -5.83 -29.84 -21.15
N MET A 129 -5.23 -28.78 -20.68
CA MET A 129 -5.76 -27.92 -19.59
C MET A 129 -5.91 -26.48 -20.10
N SER A 130 -6.99 -25.81 -19.69
CA SER A 130 -7.19 -24.37 -19.93
C SER A 130 -8.22 -23.77 -18.96
N GLY A 131 -8.22 -22.42 -18.83
CA GLY A 131 -9.30 -21.64 -18.25
C GLY A 131 -10.20 -20.96 -19.27
N CYS A 132 -9.92 -21.15 -20.59
CA CYS A 132 -10.70 -20.57 -21.68
C CYS A 132 -11.90 -21.44 -22.07
N ASP A 133 -12.70 -20.97 -23.03
CA ASP A 133 -13.79 -21.77 -23.60
C ASP A 133 -13.23 -23.08 -24.21
N PRO A 134 -13.75 -24.25 -23.80
CA PRO A 134 -13.27 -25.53 -24.30
C PRO A 134 -13.36 -25.70 -25.81
N ASN A 135 -14.33 -25.05 -26.47
CA ASN A 135 -14.53 -25.20 -27.92
C ASN A 135 -13.48 -24.45 -28.74
N ASN A 136 -12.96 -23.33 -28.21
CA ASN A 136 -11.95 -22.52 -28.90
C ASN A 136 -11.07 -21.80 -27.89
N PRO A 137 -10.21 -22.52 -27.20
CA PRO A 137 -9.36 -21.92 -26.17
C PRO A 137 -8.28 -21.02 -26.81
N ILE A 138 -8.24 -19.77 -26.36
CA ILE A 138 -7.20 -18.81 -26.81
C ILE A 138 -5.83 -19.28 -26.30
N TRP A 139 -5.76 -19.80 -25.07
CA TRP A 139 -4.58 -20.48 -24.58
C TRP A 139 -4.96 -21.87 -24.07
N LYS A 140 -4.05 -22.80 -24.27
CA LYS A 140 -4.15 -24.18 -23.76
C LYS A 140 -2.77 -24.69 -23.37
N MET A 141 -2.74 -25.61 -22.44
CA MET A 141 -1.54 -26.34 -22.06
C MET A 141 -1.75 -27.80 -22.35
N GLU A 142 -1.01 -28.36 -23.31
CA GLU A 142 -1.00 -29.77 -23.66
C GLU A 142 0.07 -30.47 -22.83
N PHE A 143 -0.22 -31.69 -22.35
CA PHE A 143 0.69 -32.50 -21.55
C PHE A 143 0.65 -33.97 -21.98
N THR A 144 1.70 -34.72 -21.66
CA THR A 144 1.78 -36.16 -22.00
C THR A 144 1.27 -37.04 -20.88
N SER A 145 1.31 -36.61 -19.63
CA SER A 145 0.74 -37.23 -18.47
C SER A 145 0.56 -36.21 -17.35
N SER A 146 -0.34 -36.51 -16.43
CA SER A 146 -0.62 -35.65 -15.29
C SER A 146 -1.05 -36.50 -14.09
N ASP A 147 -0.68 -36.08 -12.89
CA ASP A 147 -1.25 -36.59 -11.64
C ASP A 147 -1.87 -35.43 -10.86
N TYR A 148 -3.02 -35.69 -10.28
CA TYR A 148 -3.80 -34.74 -9.50
C TYR A 148 -4.19 -35.36 -8.15
N ASN A 149 -3.85 -34.69 -7.08
CA ASN A 149 -4.24 -35.07 -5.73
C ASN A 149 -5.44 -34.23 -5.28
N THR A 150 -6.57 -34.90 -4.99
CA THR A 150 -7.84 -34.24 -4.65
C THR A 150 -7.85 -33.62 -3.26
N ASP A 151 -7.06 -34.10 -2.30
CA ASP A 151 -6.99 -33.57 -0.95
C ASP A 151 -6.16 -32.27 -0.92
N THR A 152 -5.04 -32.29 -1.61
CA THR A 152 -4.16 -31.13 -1.70
C THR A 152 -4.55 -30.18 -2.82
N MET A 153 -5.46 -30.56 -3.71
CA MET A 153 -5.86 -29.81 -4.90
C MET A 153 -4.66 -29.48 -5.82
N TRP A 154 -3.61 -30.29 -5.78
CA TRP A 154 -2.37 -30.09 -6.52
C TRP A 154 -2.34 -30.94 -7.79
N LEU A 155 -2.09 -30.25 -8.92
CA LEU A 155 -2.01 -30.83 -10.25
C LEU A 155 -0.56 -30.76 -10.76
N ASN A 156 0.01 -31.89 -11.15
CA ASN A 156 1.28 -31.99 -11.84
C ASN A 156 1.06 -32.31 -13.30
N LEU A 157 1.70 -31.56 -14.20
CA LEU A 157 1.68 -31.78 -15.63
C LEU A 157 3.11 -32.05 -16.11
N TYR A 158 3.27 -33.09 -16.91
CA TYR A 158 4.58 -33.51 -17.48
C TYR A 158 4.64 -33.24 -18.96
N ASN A 159 5.82 -32.76 -19.42
CA ASN A 159 6.06 -32.33 -20.79
C ASN A 159 5.03 -31.32 -21.31
N ALA A 160 4.75 -30.31 -20.47
CA ALA A 160 3.73 -29.32 -20.76
C ALA A 160 4.17 -28.34 -21.84
N ARG A 161 3.28 -28.10 -22.80
CA ARG A 161 3.46 -27.11 -23.90
C ARG A 161 2.33 -26.11 -23.84
N ILE A 162 2.67 -24.84 -23.73
CA ILE A 162 1.69 -23.76 -23.75
C ILE A 162 1.51 -23.29 -25.20
N TYR A 163 0.26 -23.23 -25.61
CA TYR A 163 -0.17 -22.72 -26.91
C TYR A 163 -0.96 -21.43 -26.72
N ILE A 164 -0.74 -20.48 -27.62
CA ILE A 164 -1.63 -19.34 -27.85
C ILE A 164 -2.29 -19.58 -29.21
N TYR A 165 -3.59 -19.81 -29.20
CA TYR A 165 -4.32 -20.47 -30.29
C TYR A 165 -3.64 -21.83 -30.61
N ASP A 166 -3.12 -22.01 -31.78
CA ASP A 166 -2.41 -23.23 -32.20
C ASP A 166 -0.90 -23.05 -32.31
N ILE A 167 -0.35 -21.93 -31.83
CA ILE A 167 1.10 -21.65 -31.90
C ILE A 167 1.73 -22.05 -30.55
N PRO A 168 2.67 -23.01 -30.50
CA PRO A 168 3.40 -23.35 -29.28
C PRO A 168 4.35 -22.21 -28.90
N VAL A 169 4.16 -21.60 -27.73
CA VAL A 169 4.94 -20.45 -27.26
C VAL A 169 5.91 -20.80 -26.14
N PHE A 170 5.67 -21.90 -25.43
CA PHE A 170 6.52 -22.30 -24.31
C PHE A 170 6.45 -23.81 -24.06
N TYR A 171 7.57 -24.39 -23.62
CA TYR A 171 7.68 -25.78 -23.19
C TYR A 171 8.36 -25.86 -21.82
N THR A 172 7.82 -26.73 -20.97
CA THR A 172 8.45 -27.10 -19.70
C THR A 172 8.32 -28.61 -19.48
N PRO A 173 9.38 -29.32 -19.00
CA PRO A 173 9.28 -30.73 -18.68
C PRO A 173 8.34 -31.04 -17.52
N TYR A 174 8.13 -30.05 -16.63
CA TYR A 174 7.27 -30.14 -15.47
C TYR A 174 6.57 -28.80 -15.22
N PHE A 175 5.27 -28.86 -14.87
CA PHE A 175 4.48 -27.73 -14.42
C PHE A 175 3.54 -28.17 -13.31
N GLY A 176 3.68 -27.57 -12.12
CA GLY A 176 2.79 -27.79 -10.97
C GLY A 176 1.81 -26.65 -10.80
N TYR A 177 0.56 -26.95 -10.51
CA TYR A 177 -0.48 -25.95 -10.33
C TYR A 177 -1.46 -26.32 -9.22
N SER A 178 -1.86 -25.35 -8.38
CA SER A 178 -2.89 -25.54 -7.36
C SER A 178 -4.26 -25.14 -7.94
N LEU A 179 -5.23 -26.01 -7.84
CA LEU A 179 -6.63 -25.72 -8.22
C LEU A 179 -7.39 -24.94 -7.13
N ASP A 180 -6.79 -24.79 -5.94
CA ASP A 180 -7.33 -23.98 -4.85
C ASP A 180 -6.61 -22.62 -4.73
N THR A 181 -7.02 -21.81 -3.74
CA THR A 181 -6.42 -20.50 -3.43
C THR A 181 -5.28 -20.59 -2.41
N THR A 182 -4.86 -21.79 -2.01
CA THR A 182 -3.79 -21.97 -1.03
C THR A 182 -2.45 -21.46 -1.57
N ARG A 183 -1.69 -20.78 -0.72
CA ARG A 183 -0.33 -20.31 -1.08
C ARG A 183 0.60 -21.50 -1.28
N ARG A 184 1.34 -21.52 -2.37
CA ARG A 184 2.25 -22.63 -2.70
C ARG A 184 3.55 -22.12 -3.30
N THR A 185 4.60 -22.92 -3.11
CA THR A 185 5.91 -22.69 -3.75
C THR A 185 5.81 -22.87 -5.27
N GLY A 186 6.36 -21.90 -6.03
CA GLY A 186 6.35 -21.94 -7.48
C GLY A 186 6.94 -20.71 -8.15
N LEU A 187 7.11 -20.78 -9.46
CA LEU A 187 7.49 -19.64 -10.28
C LEU A 187 6.29 -18.74 -10.48
N LEU A 188 6.48 -17.45 -10.27
CA LEU A 188 5.47 -16.44 -10.58
C LEU A 188 5.62 -15.97 -12.04
N PRO A 189 4.58 -15.35 -12.61
CA PRO A 189 4.67 -14.83 -13.97
C PRO A 189 5.90 -13.95 -14.16
N PRO A 190 6.65 -14.14 -15.24
CA PRO A 190 7.81 -13.31 -15.54
C PRO A 190 7.39 -11.88 -15.90
N MET A 191 8.27 -10.93 -15.61
CA MET A 191 8.14 -9.57 -16.09
C MET A 191 9.14 -9.33 -17.20
N VAL A 192 8.65 -8.75 -18.30
CA VAL A 192 9.48 -8.45 -19.47
C VAL A 192 9.25 -7.02 -19.92
N GLY A 193 10.31 -6.39 -20.42
CA GLY A 193 10.24 -5.03 -20.93
C GLY A 193 11.44 -4.70 -21.81
N ILE A 194 11.38 -3.55 -22.47
CA ILE A 194 12.48 -3.01 -23.25
C ILE A 194 12.64 -1.55 -22.86
N SER A 195 13.87 -1.17 -22.52
CA SER A 195 14.27 0.19 -22.23
C SER A 195 15.26 0.71 -23.26
N SER A 196 15.19 2.00 -23.56
CA SER A 196 16.13 2.65 -24.47
C SER A 196 17.56 2.69 -23.91
N LYS A 197 17.72 2.74 -22.59
CA LYS A 197 19.01 2.78 -21.88
C LYS A 197 19.43 1.41 -21.36
N GLU A 198 18.51 0.68 -20.70
CA GLU A 198 18.82 -0.56 -20.00
C GLU A 198 18.74 -1.80 -20.89
N GLY A 199 18.19 -1.68 -22.11
CA GLY A 199 17.99 -2.77 -23.07
C GLY A 199 16.80 -3.66 -22.71
N PHE A 200 16.89 -4.95 -23.01
CA PHE A 200 15.86 -5.93 -22.64
C PHE A 200 15.91 -6.22 -21.14
N TYR A 201 14.76 -6.12 -20.49
CA TYR A 201 14.54 -6.41 -19.08
C TYR A 201 13.79 -7.73 -18.93
N TYR A 202 14.31 -8.59 -18.06
CA TYR A 202 13.66 -9.83 -17.65
C TYR A 202 13.82 -10.05 -16.15
N GLU A 203 12.70 -10.31 -15.48
CA GLU A 203 12.65 -10.71 -14.08
C GLU A 203 11.79 -11.96 -13.96
N GLN A 204 12.29 -12.98 -13.24
CA GLN A 204 11.57 -14.21 -12.93
C GLN A 204 11.49 -14.38 -11.42
N ALA A 205 10.36 -14.14 -10.84
CA ALA A 205 10.20 -14.35 -9.42
C ALA A 205 9.92 -15.83 -9.09
N LEU A 206 10.62 -16.34 -8.07
CA LEU A 206 10.36 -17.61 -7.41
C LEU A 206 9.74 -17.31 -6.03
N TYR A 207 8.56 -17.84 -5.82
CA TYR A 207 7.83 -17.75 -4.56
C TYR A 207 7.95 -19.06 -3.79
N ILE A 208 8.32 -19.00 -2.52
CA ILE A 208 8.49 -20.14 -1.61
C ILE A 208 7.56 -19.95 -0.42
N ALA A 209 6.62 -20.88 -0.22
CA ALA A 209 5.60 -20.83 0.83
C ALA A 209 5.41 -22.22 1.45
N GLU A 210 6.43 -22.66 2.18
CA GLU A 210 6.42 -23.99 2.86
C GLU A 210 5.64 -23.97 4.18
N SER A 211 5.25 -22.79 4.67
CA SER A 211 4.55 -22.62 5.94
C SER A 211 3.46 -21.56 5.85
N ASN A 212 2.44 -21.66 6.71
CA ASN A 212 1.36 -20.68 6.77
C ASN A 212 1.79 -19.34 7.39
N TRP A 213 2.88 -19.31 8.14
CA TRP A 213 3.33 -18.14 8.87
C TRP A 213 4.44 -17.35 8.18
N TRP A 214 5.07 -17.86 7.11
CA TRP A 214 6.07 -17.13 6.34
C TRP A 214 6.02 -17.46 4.85
N ASP A 215 6.58 -16.58 4.06
CA ASP A 215 6.90 -16.78 2.65
C ASP A 215 8.19 -16.03 2.26
N LEU A 216 8.81 -16.52 1.20
CA LEU A 216 10.03 -15.96 0.62
C LEU A 216 9.86 -15.80 -0.87
N GLU A 217 10.21 -14.64 -1.37
CA GLU A 217 10.20 -14.32 -2.78
C GLU A 217 11.61 -13.95 -3.25
N LEU A 218 12.10 -14.67 -4.24
CA LEU A 218 13.38 -14.42 -4.90
C LEU A 218 13.12 -13.85 -6.29
N LYS A 219 13.66 -12.67 -6.59
CA LYS A 219 13.49 -11.93 -7.84
C LYS A 219 14.82 -11.73 -8.55
N PRO A 220 15.40 -12.75 -9.23
CA PRO A 220 16.51 -12.52 -10.14
C PRO A 220 16.06 -11.68 -11.33
N GLN A 221 16.87 -10.69 -11.69
CA GLN A 221 16.61 -9.82 -12.82
C GLN A 221 17.85 -9.59 -13.69
N ILE A 222 17.62 -9.41 -14.98
CA ILE A 222 18.64 -9.08 -15.96
C ILE A 222 18.14 -7.91 -16.82
N ARG A 223 19.02 -6.92 -17.02
CA ARG A 223 18.86 -5.79 -17.94
C ARG A 223 20.04 -5.79 -18.89
N THR A 224 19.80 -6.10 -20.16
CA THR A 224 20.86 -6.50 -21.11
C THR A 224 21.96 -5.47 -21.31
N ASN A 225 21.66 -4.19 -21.28
CA ASN A 225 22.67 -3.13 -21.40
C ASN A 225 23.18 -2.65 -20.04
N ARG A 226 22.41 -2.88 -18.96
CA ARG A 226 22.70 -2.33 -17.64
C ARG A 226 23.44 -3.32 -16.72
N GLY A 227 22.87 -4.50 -16.48
CA GLY A 227 23.46 -5.42 -15.52
C GLY A 227 22.50 -6.52 -15.05
N SER A 228 22.81 -7.10 -13.90
CA SER A 228 21.99 -8.15 -13.30
C SER A 228 22.01 -8.09 -11.78
N GLY A 229 20.96 -8.60 -11.16
CA GLY A 229 20.82 -8.59 -9.72
C GLY A 229 19.81 -9.61 -9.20
N LEU A 230 19.75 -9.69 -7.87
CA LEU A 230 18.79 -10.50 -7.14
C LEU A 230 18.20 -9.65 -6.01
N TYR A 231 16.87 -9.58 -5.96
CA TYR A 231 16.13 -9.02 -4.85
C TYR A 231 15.34 -10.13 -4.16
N THR A 232 15.21 -10.02 -2.86
CA THR A 232 14.58 -11.02 -2.01
C THR A 232 13.61 -10.33 -1.07
N THR A 233 12.41 -10.88 -0.92
CA THR A 233 11.43 -10.41 0.06
C THR A 233 11.01 -11.60 0.92
N PHE A 234 11.30 -11.52 2.21
CA PHE A 234 10.85 -12.47 3.23
C PHE A 234 9.72 -11.83 4.04
N ARG A 235 8.56 -12.44 4.09
CA ARG A 235 7.40 -12.00 4.87
C ARG A 235 7.04 -13.05 5.89
N PHE A 236 6.66 -12.61 7.09
CA PHE A 236 6.25 -13.51 8.16
C PHE A 236 5.18 -12.88 9.04
N VAL A 237 4.42 -13.75 9.70
CA VAL A 237 3.41 -13.43 10.70
C VAL A 237 3.69 -14.34 11.89
N ASP A 238 4.24 -13.80 12.96
CA ASP A 238 4.61 -14.58 14.15
C ASP A 238 3.43 -14.74 15.12
N SER A 239 2.43 -13.83 15.06
CA SER A 239 1.18 -13.95 15.81
C SER A 239 0.01 -13.32 15.07
N LYS A 240 -1.19 -13.29 15.69
CA LYS A 240 -2.39 -12.63 15.12
C LYS A 240 -2.26 -11.10 15.07
N ILE A 241 -1.38 -10.55 15.86
CA ILE A 241 -1.21 -9.11 16.09
C ILE A 241 0.15 -8.60 15.62
N SER A 242 0.99 -9.47 15.05
CA SER A 242 2.32 -9.13 14.61
C SER A 242 2.64 -9.68 13.23
N LYS A 243 3.37 -8.90 12.46
CA LYS A 243 3.85 -9.25 11.11
C LYS A 243 5.16 -8.54 10.79
N GLY A 244 5.94 -9.15 9.93
CA GLY A 244 7.19 -8.58 9.48
C GLY A 244 7.48 -8.82 8.00
N ASN A 245 8.32 -7.95 7.45
CA ASN A 245 8.77 -7.99 6.07
C ASN A 245 10.25 -7.56 6.00
N LEU A 246 11.08 -8.40 5.41
CA LEU A 246 12.48 -8.09 5.10
C LEU A 246 12.68 -8.14 3.59
N THR A 247 13.01 -7.01 3.00
CA THR A 247 13.44 -6.93 1.60
C THR A 247 14.94 -6.65 1.55
N ALA A 248 15.70 -7.45 0.83
CA ALA A 248 17.13 -7.27 0.63
C ALA A 248 17.49 -7.49 -0.84
N GLY A 249 18.53 -6.87 -1.32
CA GLY A 249 18.92 -7.01 -2.72
C GLY A 249 20.33 -6.58 -3.03
N TYR A 250 20.77 -7.05 -4.18
CA TYR A 250 22.05 -6.72 -4.78
C TYR A 250 21.91 -6.64 -6.30
N PHE A 251 22.45 -5.60 -6.90
CA PHE A 251 22.53 -5.44 -8.34
C PHE A 251 23.94 -4.97 -8.74
N LYS A 252 24.47 -5.51 -9.84
CA LYS A 252 25.77 -5.14 -10.39
C LYS A 252 25.60 -4.57 -11.80
N GLU A 253 26.07 -3.34 -11.97
CA GLU A 253 26.09 -2.65 -13.25
C GLU A 253 27.19 -3.20 -14.17
N LYS A 254 26.95 -3.16 -15.49
CA LYS A 254 27.97 -3.28 -16.52
C LYS A 254 28.85 -2.04 -16.53
N GLU A 255 30.11 -2.20 -16.90
CA GLU A 255 31.10 -1.11 -16.96
C GLU A 255 30.62 0.05 -17.84
N ASP A 256 30.18 -0.28 -19.04
CA ASP A 256 29.78 0.71 -20.03
C ASP A 256 28.62 1.58 -19.51
N TYR A 257 27.57 0.94 -18.93
CA TYR A 257 26.43 1.66 -18.38
C TYR A 257 26.81 2.56 -17.19
N TYR A 258 27.65 2.04 -16.29
CA TYR A 258 28.17 2.76 -15.14
C TYR A 258 28.92 4.05 -15.55
N LEU A 259 29.82 3.93 -16.53
CA LEU A 259 30.62 5.05 -17.03
C LEU A 259 29.80 6.05 -17.85
N GLU A 260 28.92 5.57 -18.75
CA GLU A 260 28.08 6.41 -19.62
C GLU A 260 27.15 7.31 -18.79
N ASN A 261 26.53 6.76 -17.73
CA ASN A 261 25.58 7.49 -16.90
C ASN A 261 26.24 8.11 -15.66
N LYS A 262 27.57 8.02 -15.51
CA LYS A 262 28.36 8.61 -14.43
C LYS A 262 27.80 8.29 -13.04
N LEU A 263 27.37 7.06 -12.80
CA LEU A 263 26.77 6.65 -11.55
C LEU A 263 27.75 6.73 -10.39
N ALA A 264 27.30 7.02 -9.18
CA ALA A 264 28.13 7.02 -7.98
C ALA A 264 28.68 5.63 -7.67
N ASN A 265 27.87 4.60 -7.84
CA ASN A 265 28.22 3.23 -7.50
C ASN A 265 28.00 2.26 -8.66
N LYS A 266 28.92 1.27 -8.79
CA LYS A 266 28.80 0.15 -9.73
C LYS A 266 28.02 -1.03 -9.16
N LYS A 267 27.82 -1.05 -7.86
CA LYS A 267 27.09 -2.09 -7.12
C LYS A 267 26.06 -1.41 -6.25
N HIS A 268 24.81 -1.89 -6.34
CA HIS A 268 23.69 -1.37 -5.57
C HIS A 268 23.22 -2.47 -4.64
N TYR A 269 23.22 -2.20 -3.34
CA TYR A 269 22.83 -3.17 -2.31
C TYR A 269 22.20 -2.47 -1.12
N GLY A 270 21.35 -3.22 -0.44
CA GLY A 270 20.67 -2.72 0.73
C GLY A 270 19.65 -3.70 1.27
N PHE A 271 18.98 -3.27 2.32
CA PHE A 271 17.83 -3.94 2.89
C PHE A 271 16.86 -2.95 3.51
N ASN A 272 15.60 -3.38 3.61
CA ASN A 272 14.54 -2.75 4.38
C ASN A 272 13.88 -3.84 5.22
N PHE A 273 13.77 -3.61 6.53
CA PHE A 273 13.08 -4.47 7.49
C PHE A 273 11.94 -3.70 8.13
N LEU A 274 10.72 -4.18 7.95
CA LEU A 274 9.51 -3.65 8.57
C LEU A 274 8.96 -4.71 9.53
N TYR A 275 8.67 -4.31 10.76
CA TYR A 275 7.99 -5.13 11.75
C TYR A 275 6.93 -4.32 12.50
N GLU A 276 5.78 -4.91 12.70
CA GLU A 276 4.65 -4.33 13.41
C GLU A 276 4.11 -5.34 14.40
N ASN A 277 3.87 -4.89 15.63
CA ASN A 277 3.17 -5.63 16.66
C ASN A 277 2.23 -4.66 17.40
N SER A 278 0.96 -4.98 17.47
CA SER A 278 -0.08 -4.09 17.99
C SER A 278 -0.43 -4.28 19.48
N ASP A 279 0.22 -5.23 20.16
CA ASP A 279 0.08 -5.44 21.60
C ASP A 279 1.31 -6.16 22.21
N VAL A 280 2.47 -5.57 21.98
CA VAL A 280 3.78 -6.15 22.28
C VAL A 280 3.99 -6.48 23.76
N ILE A 281 3.49 -5.64 24.68
CA ILE A 281 3.69 -5.82 26.13
C ILE A 281 2.93 -7.06 26.59
N ASN A 282 1.65 -7.17 26.27
CA ASN A 282 0.84 -8.31 26.66
C ASN A 282 1.31 -9.61 26.03
N GLU A 283 1.75 -9.58 24.77
CA GLU A 283 2.25 -10.77 24.06
C GLU A 283 3.58 -11.25 24.64
N TRP A 284 4.57 -10.38 24.80
CA TRP A 284 5.92 -10.79 25.21
C TRP A 284 6.02 -11.15 26.69
N PHE A 285 5.25 -10.48 27.54
CA PHE A 285 5.31 -10.69 28.99
C PHE A 285 4.16 -11.57 29.51
N GLY A 286 3.22 -11.98 28.65
CA GLY A 286 2.08 -12.79 29.05
C GLY A 286 1.16 -12.08 30.06
N THR A 287 1.05 -10.76 29.94
CA THR A 287 0.26 -9.89 30.83
C THR A 287 -1.10 -9.56 30.18
N SER A 288 -1.94 -8.87 30.91
CA SER A 288 -3.24 -8.35 30.45
C SER A 288 -3.43 -6.90 30.88
N PHE A 289 -2.44 -6.07 30.61
CA PHE A 289 -2.55 -4.63 30.84
C PHE A 289 -3.68 -4.06 29.98
N LYS A 290 -4.44 -3.15 30.56
CA LYS A 290 -5.45 -2.37 29.84
C LYS A 290 -4.73 -1.34 28.98
N GLY A 291 -5.31 -1.04 27.82
CA GLY A 291 -4.71 -0.12 26.85
C GLY A 291 -4.06 -0.85 25.70
N GLN A 292 -3.45 -0.11 24.80
CA GLN A 292 -2.79 -0.61 23.61
C GLN A 292 -1.28 -0.41 23.73
N SER A 293 -0.51 -1.46 23.54
CA SER A 293 0.95 -1.33 23.37
C SER A 293 1.32 -1.69 21.93
N GLY A 294 2.32 -1.01 21.39
CA GLY A 294 2.76 -1.30 20.03
C GLY A 294 4.27 -1.19 19.86
N LEU A 295 4.79 -2.03 18.98
CA LEU A 295 6.15 -1.95 18.46
C LEU A 295 6.10 -1.82 16.95
N TYR A 296 6.67 -0.75 16.44
CA TYR A 296 6.89 -0.52 15.02
C TYR A 296 8.38 -0.37 14.76
N ALA A 297 8.93 -1.16 13.87
CA ALA A 297 10.31 -1.05 13.42
C ALA A 297 10.35 -0.96 11.89
N ASP A 298 10.97 0.10 11.37
CA ASP A 298 11.23 0.33 9.95
C ASP A 298 12.71 0.66 9.81
N ILE A 299 13.51 -0.34 9.47
CA ILE A 299 14.98 -0.24 9.43
C ILE A 299 15.42 -0.37 7.99
N VAL A 300 15.98 0.71 7.46
CA VAL A 300 16.44 0.79 6.08
C VAL A 300 17.94 1.09 6.02
N ASN A 301 18.66 0.35 5.19
CA ASN A 301 20.04 0.64 4.87
C ASN A 301 20.32 0.28 3.41
N MET A 302 20.90 1.21 2.67
CA MET A 302 21.34 1.00 1.29
C MET A 302 22.55 1.88 0.99
N ASN A 303 23.24 1.58 -0.08
CA ASN A 303 24.41 2.37 -0.48
C ASN A 303 24.07 3.55 -1.40
N ASP A 304 22.96 3.48 -2.15
CA ASP A 304 22.49 4.60 -2.98
C ASP A 304 21.00 4.48 -3.36
N VAL A 305 20.45 5.52 -3.99
CA VAL A 305 19.06 5.61 -4.43
C VAL A 305 18.71 4.62 -5.54
N GLU A 306 19.71 4.18 -6.34
CA GLU A 306 19.51 3.21 -7.41
C GLU A 306 19.05 1.85 -6.89
N TYR A 307 19.39 1.49 -5.66
CA TYR A 307 18.88 0.28 -5.02
C TYR A 307 17.34 0.23 -5.03
N ILE A 308 16.67 1.33 -4.68
CA ILE A 308 15.20 1.40 -4.68
C ILE A 308 14.67 1.36 -6.11
N ASN A 309 15.27 2.12 -7.01
CA ASN A 309 14.86 2.21 -8.41
C ASN A 309 14.96 0.85 -9.14
N LEU A 310 15.90 0.00 -8.72
CA LEU A 310 16.11 -1.35 -9.25
C LEU A 310 15.22 -2.41 -8.57
N SER A 311 14.82 -2.19 -7.32
CA SER A 311 14.00 -3.12 -6.56
C SER A 311 12.53 -3.14 -6.97
N THR A 312 12.08 -2.07 -7.61
CA THR A 312 10.68 -1.88 -8.03
C THR A 312 10.61 -1.38 -9.45
N ASN A 313 9.57 -1.79 -10.17
CA ASN A 313 9.21 -1.22 -11.47
C ASN A 313 8.07 -0.19 -11.33
N ASP A 314 7.70 0.17 -10.11
CA ASP A 314 6.71 1.20 -9.84
C ASP A 314 7.37 2.58 -9.94
N THR A 315 7.17 3.26 -11.06
CA THR A 315 7.71 4.59 -11.31
C THR A 315 7.19 5.68 -10.39
N THR A 316 6.10 5.42 -9.67
CA THR A 316 5.58 6.35 -8.65
C THR A 316 6.40 6.32 -7.37
N LYS A 317 7.27 5.31 -7.20
CA LYS A 317 8.15 5.11 -6.04
C LYS A 317 9.61 5.42 -6.33
N ASN A 318 9.90 6.22 -7.34
CA ASN A 318 11.27 6.69 -7.55
C ASN A 318 11.79 7.36 -6.28
N ALA A 319 12.91 6.88 -5.78
CA ALA A 319 13.55 7.47 -4.62
C ALA A 319 14.12 8.83 -5.01
N THR A 320 13.55 9.88 -4.46
CA THR A 320 14.04 11.25 -4.59
C THR A 320 14.79 11.69 -3.33
N THR A 321 14.63 10.95 -2.23
CA THR A 321 15.19 11.27 -0.93
C THR A 321 16.55 10.59 -0.78
N THR A 322 17.59 11.38 -0.58
CA THR A 322 18.96 10.90 -0.31
C THR A 322 19.20 10.63 1.17
N GLN A 323 18.34 11.15 2.04
CA GLN A 323 18.41 10.90 3.48
C GLN A 323 17.47 9.77 3.88
N LEU A 324 18.04 8.67 4.36
CA LEU A 324 17.30 7.51 4.87
C LEU A 324 16.99 7.69 6.34
N LEU A 325 15.77 7.29 6.74
CA LEU A 325 15.34 7.25 8.13
C LEU A 325 15.03 5.80 8.52
N SER A 326 15.81 5.26 9.46
CA SER A 326 15.45 4.06 10.20
C SER A 326 14.81 4.45 11.52
N ARG A 327 13.71 3.80 11.91
CA ARG A 327 13.02 4.11 13.15
C ARG A 327 12.52 2.85 13.85
N ILE A 328 12.57 2.90 15.18
CA ILE A 328 11.90 1.94 16.06
C ILE A 328 11.05 2.76 17.04
N ASN A 329 9.77 2.47 17.09
CA ASN A 329 8.81 3.11 17.98
C ASN A 329 8.23 2.05 18.89
N LEU A 330 8.37 2.24 20.18
CA LEU A 330 7.71 1.45 21.23
C LEU A 330 6.77 2.37 21.99
N PHE A 331 5.50 2.02 22.10
CA PHE A 331 4.52 2.85 22.80
C PHE A 331 3.56 2.03 23.64
N TYR A 332 3.01 2.70 24.65
CA TYR A 332 1.88 2.25 25.44
C TYR A 332 0.86 3.38 25.54
N ASN A 333 -0.37 3.08 25.18
CA ASN A 333 -1.47 4.03 25.07
C ASN A 333 -2.68 3.55 25.89
N THR A 334 -3.23 4.43 26.72
CA THR A 334 -4.47 4.24 27.46
C THR A 334 -5.49 5.29 27.04
N ASP A 335 -6.65 5.33 27.67
CA ASP A 335 -7.65 6.37 27.44
C ASP A 335 -7.15 7.76 27.91
N ASP A 336 -6.26 7.81 28.90
CA ASP A 336 -5.81 9.04 29.55
C ASP A 336 -4.38 9.43 29.18
N ASP A 337 -3.50 8.44 28.91
CA ASP A 337 -2.07 8.66 28.81
C ASP A 337 -1.44 7.93 27.61
N TYR A 338 -0.43 8.55 27.04
CA TYR A 338 0.45 7.98 26.01
C TYR A 338 1.92 8.08 26.45
N ILE A 339 2.61 6.96 26.43
CA ILE A 339 4.06 6.87 26.68
C ILE A 339 4.73 6.23 25.47
N ALA A 340 5.82 6.79 24.96
CA ALA A 340 6.55 6.22 23.86
C ALA A 340 8.06 6.44 23.95
N THR A 341 8.79 5.55 23.31
CA THR A 341 10.22 5.70 23.07
C THR A 341 10.49 5.50 21.58
N TYR A 342 11.24 6.44 20.99
CA TYR A 342 11.59 6.45 19.58
C TYR A 342 13.11 6.37 19.43
N PHE A 343 13.54 5.55 18.47
CA PHE A 343 14.93 5.51 18.00
C PHE A 343 14.90 5.88 16.51
N LYS A 344 15.50 7.01 16.16
CA LYS A 344 15.55 7.50 14.79
C LYS A 344 17.01 7.63 14.34
N HIS A 345 17.39 6.80 13.38
CA HIS A 345 18.72 6.81 12.78
C HIS A 345 18.66 7.31 11.35
N TYR A 346 19.38 8.36 11.06
CA TYR A 346 19.46 9.01 9.75
C TYR A 346 20.76 8.61 9.04
N LYS A 347 20.66 8.31 7.75
CA LYS A 347 21.80 8.07 6.89
C LYS A 347 21.68 8.93 5.64
N ASP A 348 22.64 9.79 5.39
CA ASP A 348 22.73 10.57 4.17
C ASP A 348 23.56 9.80 3.13
N LEU A 349 22.98 9.58 1.94
CA LEU A 349 23.61 8.84 0.85
C LEU A 349 24.56 9.72 0.00
N THR A 350 24.56 11.05 0.24
CA THR A 350 25.40 12.00 -0.50
C THR A 350 26.77 12.20 0.12
N ILE A 351 27.00 11.69 1.34
CA ILE A 351 28.25 11.84 2.09
C ILE A 351 28.90 10.48 2.33
N ASP A 352 30.24 10.48 2.35
CA ASP A 352 31.04 9.26 2.52
C ASP A 352 30.95 8.67 3.93
N SER A 353 30.80 9.53 4.95
CA SER A 353 30.73 9.13 6.35
C SER A 353 29.54 9.76 7.06
N ASN A 354 28.82 8.93 7.83
CA ASN A 354 27.65 9.36 8.61
C ASN A 354 28.00 9.84 10.04
N GLU A 355 29.32 10.01 10.35
CA GLU A 355 29.78 10.36 11.70
C GLU A 355 29.30 11.73 12.17
N LYS A 356 29.06 12.64 11.24
CA LYS A 356 28.56 13.99 11.51
C LYS A 356 27.05 14.12 11.50
N THR A 357 26.34 13.11 10.99
CA THR A 357 24.86 13.16 10.89
C THR A 357 24.24 13.00 12.27
N LEU A 358 23.37 13.96 12.61
CA LEU A 358 22.69 13.98 13.90
C LEU A 358 21.63 12.87 13.97
N GLN A 359 21.72 12.02 14.98
CA GLN A 359 20.82 10.93 15.27
C GLN A 359 19.90 11.31 16.43
N ASN A 360 18.70 10.76 16.54
CA ASN A 360 17.83 10.93 17.69
C ASN A 360 17.66 9.57 18.39
N LEU A 361 18.47 9.28 19.40
CA LEU A 361 18.68 7.95 19.98
C LEU A 361 18.92 8.00 21.51
N PRO A 362 17.90 7.77 22.37
CA PRO A 362 16.45 7.71 22.08
C PRO A 362 15.77 9.06 22.15
N ALA A 363 14.52 9.12 21.73
CA ALA A 363 13.57 10.14 22.18
C ALA A 363 12.52 9.47 23.08
N VAL A 364 12.17 10.11 24.19
CA VAL A 364 11.13 9.65 25.12
C VAL A 364 10.00 10.67 25.12
N HIS A 365 8.79 10.19 24.98
CA HIS A 365 7.58 11.00 24.87
C HIS A 365 6.56 10.55 25.91
N TYR A 366 6.03 11.47 26.70
CA TYR A 366 4.87 11.29 27.53
C TYR A 366 3.84 12.36 27.18
N HIS A 367 2.63 11.94 26.94
CA HIS A 367 1.49 12.82 26.68
C HIS A 367 0.30 12.39 27.55
N SER A 368 -0.23 13.31 28.34
CA SER A 368 -1.53 13.15 28.99
C SER A 368 -2.58 13.81 28.10
N TYR A 369 -3.57 13.04 27.70
CA TYR A 369 -4.62 13.52 26.80
C TYR A 369 -5.43 14.65 27.43
N LEU A 370 -6.24 15.29 26.58
CA LEU A 370 -7.10 16.38 27.00
C LEU A 370 -8.05 15.92 28.10
N ASP A 371 -7.99 16.60 29.24
CA ASP A 371 -8.86 16.40 30.39
C ASP A 371 -9.56 17.70 30.76
N THR A 372 -10.61 17.60 31.57
CA THR A 372 -11.49 18.72 31.89
C THR A 372 -11.55 18.99 33.38
N LEU A 373 -11.64 20.26 33.73
CA LEU A 373 -11.97 20.77 35.03
C LEU A 373 -13.15 21.74 34.93
N LEU A 374 -13.87 21.98 36.02
CA LEU A 374 -14.96 22.97 36.10
C LEU A 374 -16.06 22.73 35.04
N ASP A 375 -16.65 21.55 35.05
CA ASP A 375 -17.78 21.19 34.18
C ASP A 375 -17.50 21.45 32.69
N ASP A 376 -16.36 20.97 32.18
CA ASP A 376 -15.93 21.07 30.78
C ASP A 376 -15.60 22.48 30.26
N HIS A 377 -15.56 23.46 31.10
CA HIS A 377 -15.18 24.82 30.72
C HIS A 377 -13.66 25.06 30.68
N PHE A 378 -12.91 24.31 31.49
CA PHE A 378 -11.46 24.39 31.55
C PHE A 378 -10.83 23.08 31.06
N LEU A 379 -10.11 23.15 29.95
CA LEU A 379 -9.46 22.01 29.33
C LEU A 379 -7.94 22.14 29.51
N TYR A 380 -7.27 21.04 29.73
CA TYR A 380 -5.81 20.98 29.78
C TYR A 380 -5.27 19.67 29.26
N SER A 381 -4.04 19.71 28.75
CA SER A 381 -3.24 18.52 28.47
C SER A 381 -1.80 18.77 28.87
N PHE A 382 -1.01 17.72 28.88
CA PHE A 382 0.40 17.80 29.24
C PHE A 382 1.23 16.99 28.26
N ASP A 383 2.28 17.57 27.73
CA ASP A 383 3.21 16.92 26.80
C ASP A 383 4.64 17.17 27.22
N ILE A 384 5.44 16.11 27.31
CA ILE A 384 6.87 16.17 27.54
C ILE A 384 7.59 15.27 26.57
N MET A 385 8.55 15.82 25.81
CA MET A 385 9.36 15.08 24.88
C MET A 385 10.83 15.36 25.12
N SER A 386 11.61 14.34 25.39
CA SER A 386 13.06 14.43 25.55
C SER A 386 13.75 13.74 24.39
N ASN A 387 14.47 14.52 23.60
CA ASN A 387 15.20 14.07 22.41
C ASN A 387 16.69 14.00 22.73
N ASN A 388 17.32 12.84 22.59
CA ASN A 388 18.77 12.71 22.69
C ASN A 388 19.38 12.72 21.27
N TYR A 389 19.82 13.89 20.88
CA TYR A 389 20.51 14.12 19.61
C TYR A 389 21.99 13.75 19.75
N TYR A 390 22.40 12.68 19.07
CA TYR A 390 23.73 12.11 19.15
C TYR A 390 24.42 12.03 17.79
N ARG A 391 25.71 12.32 17.74
CA ARG A 391 26.62 12.02 16.61
C ARG A 391 28.00 11.66 17.13
N SER A 392 28.77 10.91 16.34
CA SER A 392 30.12 10.45 16.74
C SER A 392 31.18 11.52 16.55
N LEU A 393 30.98 12.48 15.69
CA LEU A 393 31.90 13.59 15.44
C LEU A 393 31.15 14.92 15.47
N GLY A 394 31.39 15.75 16.47
CA GLY A 394 30.74 17.05 16.71
C GLY A 394 29.81 17.05 17.92
N LYS A 395 29.29 18.22 18.26
CA LYS A 395 28.40 18.40 19.41
C LYS A 395 27.13 17.54 19.30
N SER A 396 26.74 17.02 20.44
CA SER A 396 25.49 16.31 20.70
C SER A 396 24.67 17.11 21.70
N ALA A 397 23.36 16.85 21.81
CA ALA A 397 22.52 17.54 22.78
C ALA A 397 21.38 16.66 23.25
N THR A 398 20.97 16.85 24.50
CA THR A 398 19.67 16.38 24.99
C THR A 398 18.76 17.60 25.09
N GLN A 399 17.67 17.60 24.32
CA GLN A 399 16.65 18.63 24.35
C GLN A 399 15.35 18.06 24.95
N THR A 400 14.84 18.71 25.98
CA THR A 400 13.59 18.32 26.62
C THR A 400 12.59 19.46 26.47
N ASP A 401 11.51 19.17 25.78
CA ASP A 401 10.36 20.04 25.55
C ASP A 401 9.25 19.72 26.53
N ILE A 402 8.64 20.73 27.10
CA ILE A 402 7.43 20.64 27.93
C ILE A 402 6.41 21.59 27.34
N ASN A 403 5.21 21.09 27.09
CA ASN A 403 4.12 21.86 26.54
C ASN A 403 2.82 21.62 27.34
N ILE A 404 2.21 22.69 27.84
CA ILE A 404 1.00 22.64 28.64
C ILE A 404 -0.02 23.61 28.05
N PRO A 405 -0.84 23.18 27.11
CA PRO A 405 -1.98 23.97 26.65
C PRO A 405 -3.10 23.97 27.71
N LEU A 406 -3.59 25.16 27.97
CA LEU A 406 -4.70 25.44 28.89
C LEU A 406 -5.78 26.18 28.13
N THR A 407 -6.99 25.66 28.06
CA THR A 407 -8.09 26.28 27.32
C THR A 407 -9.26 26.57 28.26
N LEU A 408 -9.71 27.80 28.29
CA LEU A 408 -10.98 28.19 28.90
C LEU A 408 -11.99 28.45 27.79
N GLN A 409 -13.09 27.73 27.79
CA GLN A 409 -14.14 27.86 26.79
C GLN A 409 -15.50 28.15 27.39
N THR A 410 -16.32 28.91 26.65
CA THR A 410 -17.70 29.16 27.02
C THR A 410 -18.56 29.43 25.79
N HIS A 411 -19.83 29.15 25.92
CA HIS A 411 -20.83 29.41 24.87
C HIS A 411 -21.83 30.44 25.40
N LEU A 412 -22.17 31.42 24.55
CA LEU A 412 -23.09 32.50 24.82
C LEU A 412 -24.26 32.45 23.84
N PHE A 413 -25.42 32.97 24.27
CA PHE A 413 -26.62 33.14 23.44
C PHE A 413 -27.14 31.81 22.87
N ASP A 414 -27.35 30.82 23.75
CA ASP A 414 -27.81 29.47 23.37
C ASP A 414 -26.86 28.84 22.29
N GLU A 415 -25.56 28.85 22.58
CA GLU A 415 -24.49 28.30 21.76
C GLU A 415 -24.24 29.04 20.44
N LEU A 416 -24.87 30.19 20.23
CA LEU A 416 -24.65 30.98 19.02
C LEU A 416 -23.22 31.52 18.91
N LEU A 417 -22.61 31.91 20.04
CA LEU A 417 -21.25 32.45 20.08
C LEU A 417 -20.38 31.60 21.00
N SER A 418 -19.35 30.99 20.42
CA SER A 418 -18.31 30.27 21.11
C SER A 418 -17.11 31.17 21.37
N LEU A 419 -16.70 31.25 22.61
CA LEU A 419 -15.49 31.99 23.01
C LEU A 419 -14.50 31.02 23.61
N SER A 420 -13.23 31.10 23.21
CA SER A 420 -12.13 30.40 23.86
C SER A 420 -10.96 31.35 24.14
N TYR A 421 -10.32 31.07 25.28
CA TYR A 421 -9.04 31.64 25.63
C TYR A 421 -8.06 30.49 25.86
N ASP A 422 -7.04 30.41 25.03
CA ASP A 422 -6.01 29.41 25.10
C ASP A 422 -4.73 30.06 25.62
N SER A 423 -4.14 29.51 26.68
CA SER A 423 -2.82 29.88 27.19
C SER A 423 -1.91 28.68 27.11
N ASN A 424 -0.91 28.76 26.27
CA ASN A 424 0.05 27.69 26.09
C ASN A 424 1.33 28.01 26.85
N LEU A 425 1.73 27.11 27.74
CA LEU A 425 2.99 27.18 28.46
C LEU A 425 3.97 26.23 27.80
N TYR A 426 5.07 26.78 27.30
CA TYR A 426 6.13 26.01 26.64
C TYR A 426 7.48 26.27 27.31
N ALA A 427 8.24 25.19 27.51
CA ALA A 427 9.62 25.28 27.95
C ALA A 427 10.49 24.25 27.21
N GLN A 428 11.69 24.65 26.86
CA GLN A 428 12.72 23.77 26.32
C GLN A 428 14.00 23.89 27.12
N HIS A 429 14.59 22.76 27.48
CA HIS A 429 15.90 22.68 28.14
C HIS A 429 16.87 21.93 27.23
N THR A 430 18.02 22.57 26.91
CA THR A 430 19.07 21.96 26.09
C THR A 430 20.33 21.77 26.89
N LEU A 431 20.84 20.53 26.89
CA LEU A 431 22.10 20.14 27.50
C LEU A 431 23.03 19.64 26.40
N PHE A 432 24.11 20.36 26.15
CA PHE A 432 25.11 19.96 25.17
C PHE A 432 26.13 18.98 25.74
N THR A 433 26.56 18.04 24.92
CA THR A 433 27.54 17.00 25.22
C THR A 433 28.46 16.74 24.02
N GLY A 434 29.55 16.02 24.24
CA GLY A 434 30.52 15.70 23.19
C GLY A 434 31.47 16.88 22.88
N ASP A 435 32.47 16.59 22.05
CA ASP A 435 33.46 17.60 21.63
C ASP A 435 33.05 18.24 20.34
N GLU A 436 33.38 19.51 20.15
CA GLU A 436 33.16 20.20 18.90
C GLU A 436 34.07 19.65 17.77
N ASP A 437 33.55 19.61 16.55
CA ASP A 437 34.38 19.26 15.39
C ASP A 437 35.37 20.38 15.09
N SER A 438 36.65 20.17 15.44
CA SER A 438 37.71 21.16 15.22
C SER A 438 37.96 21.50 13.73
N ALA A 439 37.48 20.68 12.80
CA ALA A 439 37.55 20.95 11.37
C ALA A 439 36.40 21.85 10.86
N ASN A 440 35.29 21.95 11.61
CA ASN A 440 34.15 22.77 11.30
C ASN A 440 33.55 23.35 12.60
N PRO A 441 34.25 24.31 13.26
CA PRO A 441 33.79 24.91 14.50
C PRO A 441 32.58 25.80 14.23
N SER A 442 31.64 25.86 15.19
CA SER A 442 30.56 26.83 15.18
C SER A 442 31.06 28.22 15.49
N VAL A 443 30.39 29.24 14.98
CA VAL A 443 30.64 30.63 15.33
C VAL A 443 30.19 30.95 16.76
N TYR A 444 29.19 30.20 17.27
CA TYR A 444 28.61 30.40 18.59
C TYR A 444 29.07 29.32 19.58
N GLU A 445 29.13 29.69 20.85
CA GLU A 445 29.44 28.73 21.94
C GLU A 445 28.24 27.85 22.27
N TYR A 446 28.50 26.60 22.61
CA TYR A 446 27.49 25.62 23.02
C TYR A 446 27.28 25.67 24.54
N GLU A 447 26.53 26.62 25.02
CA GLU A 447 26.15 26.70 26.44
C GLU A 447 24.83 25.98 26.70
N ASN A 448 24.73 25.26 27.83
CA ASN A 448 23.47 24.71 28.27
C ASN A 448 22.48 25.84 28.54
N GLY A 449 21.23 25.64 28.16
CA GLY A 449 20.25 26.73 28.27
C GLY A 449 18.84 26.29 28.52
N ILE A 450 18.03 27.22 28.97
CA ILE A 450 16.58 27.06 29.14
C ILE A 450 15.90 28.18 28.39
N PHE A 451 14.90 27.78 27.61
CA PHE A 451 13.93 28.66 26.99
C PHE A 451 12.56 28.39 27.60
N ALA A 452 11.84 29.40 28.02
CA ALA A 452 10.48 29.25 28.46
C ALA A 452 9.64 30.45 28.00
N ARG A 453 8.44 30.17 27.51
CA ARG A 453 7.48 31.21 27.13
C ARG A 453 6.05 30.80 27.41
N ASN A 454 5.17 31.77 27.47
CA ASN A 454 3.76 31.56 27.28
C ASN A 454 3.26 32.38 26.09
N TYR A 455 2.23 31.89 25.45
CA TYR A 455 1.50 32.66 24.43
C TYR A 455 0.00 32.45 24.62
N HIS A 456 -0.76 33.39 24.13
CA HIS A 456 -2.19 33.47 24.36
C HIS A 456 -2.92 33.55 23.02
N VAL A 457 -4.03 32.80 22.90
CA VAL A 457 -4.93 32.87 21.76
C VAL A 457 -6.33 33.16 22.26
N PHE A 458 -6.94 34.23 21.78
CA PHE A 458 -8.34 34.53 22.00
C PHE A 458 -9.12 34.20 20.73
N SER A 459 -10.13 33.34 20.85
CA SER A 459 -10.94 32.97 19.71
C SER A 459 -12.41 33.28 19.96
N ALA A 460 -13.07 33.78 18.94
CA ALA A 460 -14.50 33.98 18.91
C ALA A 460 -15.05 33.43 17.59
N SER A 461 -16.01 32.52 17.67
CA SER A 461 -16.59 31.91 16.46
C SER A 461 -18.09 31.69 16.62
N THR A 462 -18.77 31.64 15.49
CA THR A 462 -20.18 31.30 15.41
C THR A 462 -20.43 30.38 14.25
N GLN A 463 -21.25 29.37 14.46
CA GLN A 463 -21.70 28.44 13.45
C GLN A 463 -23.21 28.55 13.30
N LEU A 464 -23.64 28.84 12.07
CA LEU A 464 -25.04 28.94 11.69
C LEU A 464 -25.40 27.77 10.79
N THR A 465 -26.37 26.98 11.20
CA THR A 465 -26.84 25.82 10.43
C THR A 465 -28.30 26.02 10.02
N LYS A 466 -28.60 25.80 8.75
CA LYS A 466 -29.95 25.83 8.23
C LYS A 466 -30.21 24.63 7.32
N ALA A 467 -31.17 23.80 7.73
CA ALA A 467 -31.66 22.71 6.92
C ALA A 467 -32.77 23.22 5.96
N TYR A 468 -32.65 22.79 4.71
CA TYR A 468 -33.65 22.95 3.62
C TYR A 468 -34.20 21.57 3.26
N GLU A 469 -35.17 21.51 2.36
CA GLU A 469 -35.79 20.22 1.96
C GLU A 469 -34.80 19.26 1.31
N GLU A 470 -33.81 19.76 0.54
CA GLU A 470 -32.88 18.95 -0.23
C GLU A 470 -31.41 19.19 0.16
N SER A 471 -31.14 20.06 1.14
CA SER A 471 -29.76 20.40 1.51
C SER A 471 -29.66 20.97 2.93
N THR A 472 -28.45 20.93 3.48
CA THR A 472 -28.09 21.61 4.74
C THR A 472 -26.95 22.57 4.47
N HIS A 473 -27.15 23.84 4.83
CA HIS A 473 -26.14 24.88 4.71
C HIS A 473 -25.58 25.22 6.09
N VAL A 474 -24.25 25.19 6.21
CA VAL A 474 -23.51 25.55 7.41
C VAL A 474 -22.60 26.72 7.07
N ILE A 475 -22.66 27.77 7.88
CA ILE A 475 -21.76 28.93 7.81
C ILE A 475 -20.99 28.98 9.12
N ASP A 476 -19.68 29.03 9.02
CA ASP A 476 -18.76 29.16 10.17
C ASP A 476 -17.85 30.38 9.92
N PHE A 477 -17.83 31.28 10.87
CA PHE A 477 -16.92 32.42 10.82
C PHE A 477 -16.40 32.78 12.21
N GLY A 478 -15.19 33.28 12.23
CA GLY A 478 -14.58 33.63 13.49
C GLY A 478 -13.33 34.47 13.35
N ALA A 479 -12.85 34.88 14.49
CA ALA A 479 -11.62 35.62 14.67
C ALA A 479 -10.76 34.92 15.72
N LYS A 480 -9.46 34.84 15.44
CA LYS A 480 -8.44 34.39 16.40
C LYS A 480 -7.39 35.49 16.51
N TYR A 481 -7.09 35.91 17.75
CA TYR A 481 -6.00 36.81 18.04
C TYR A 481 -4.96 36.09 18.86
N GLN A 482 -3.72 36.08 18.37
CA GLN A 482 -2.60 35.42 19.02
C GLN A 482 -1.58 36.48 19.44
N ARG A 483 -1.01 36.26 20.62
CA ARG A 483 0.06 37.13 21.14
C ARG A 483 1.01 36.31 22.02
N GLU A 484 2.32 36.60 21.89
CA GLU A 484 3.32 36.17 22.85
C GLU A 484 3.13 36.89 24.19
N GLY A 485 3.29 36.15 25.28
CA GLY A 485 3.25 36.68 26.63
C GLY A 485 4.64 36.92 27.20
N SER A 486 4.96 36.29 28.32
CA SER A 486 6.29 36.35 28.91
C SER A 486 7.26 35.34 28.27
N LYS A 487 8.51 35.72 28.17
CA LYS A 487 9.60 34.92 27.64
C LYS A 487 10.80 34.98 28.59
N THR A 488 11.46 33.88 28.82
CA THR A 488 12.68 33.77 29.60
C THR A 488 13.69 32.94 28.85
N GLU A 489 14.91 33.40 28.74
CA GLU A 489 16.00 32.78 28.01
C GLU A 489 17.25 32.76 28.88
N SER A 490 18.04 31.70 28.77
CA SER A 490 19.34 31.58 29.43
C SER A 490 20.29 30.70 28.64
N GLY A 491 21.60 30.94 28.77
CA GLY A 491 22.66 30.21 28.06
C GLY A 491 22.46 30.20 26.57
N TYR A 492 22.42 29.05 25.93
CA TYR A 492 22.23 28.90 24.47
C TYR A 492 21.12 29.77 23.87
N TYR A 493 20.11 30.15 24.64
CA TYR A 493 18.95 30.89 24.17
C TYR A 493 19.05 32.41 24.42
N GLU A 494 20.07 32.92 25.15
CA GLU A 494 20.19 34.37 25.42
C GLU A 494 20.37 35.17 24.14
N ASP A 495 21.07 34.62 23.14
CA ASP A 495 21.28 35.21 21.82
C ASP A 495 20.24 34.74 20.78
N TYR A 496 19.05 34.33 21.21
CA TYR A 496 18.02 33.72 20.40
C TYR A 496 17.68 34.48 19.11
N LYS A 497 17.52 35.81 19.20
CA LYS A 497 17.21 36.64 18.03
C LYS A 497 18.34 36.63 17.00
N ASP A 498 19.56 36.54 17.47
CA ASP A 498 20.75 36.49 16.60
C ASP A 498 20.86 35.12 15.96
N TYR A 499 20.57 34.04 16.70
CA TYR A 499 20.53 32.70 16.13
C TYR A 499 19.44 32.52 15.07
N ALA A 500 18.22 33.00 15.32
CA ALA A 500 17.14 32.94 14.35
C ALA A 500 17.52 33.63 13.04
N THR A 501 18.04 34.83 13.14
CA THR A 501 18.52 35.61 11.99
C THR A 501 19.71 34.90 11.33
N TYR A 502 20.67 34.43 12.11
CA TYR A 502 21.88 33.77 11.63
C TYR A 502 21.54 32.49 10.87
N CYS A 503 20.76 31.57 11.48
CA CYS A 503 20.40 30.27 10.90
C CYS A 503 19.39 30.37 9.75
N SER A 504 18.66 31.47 9.62
CA SER A 504 17.77 31.69 8.49
C SER A 504 18.51 31.97 7.17
N LEU A 505 19.76 32.46 7.24
CA LEU A 505 20.57 32.73 6.07
C LEU A 505 21.08 31.41 5.43
N PRO A 506 20.89 31.20 4.12
CA PRO A 506 21.31 29.97 3.45
C PRO A 506 22.80 29.64 3.63
N VAL A 507 23.66 30.67 3.73
CA VAL A 507 25.12 30.50 3.93
C VAL A 507 25.46 29.91 5.32
N ASN A 508 24.60 30.11 6.30
CA ASN A 508 24.80 29.71 7.69
C ASN A 508 24.07 28.45 8.07
N GLN A 509 23.15 27.94 7.24
CA GLN A 509 22.38 26.71 7.53
C GLN A 509 23.23 25.46 7.72
N LEU A 510 24.47 25.50 7.24
CA LEU A 510 25.46 24.42 7.45
C LEU A 510 26.23 24.57 8.75
N ASP A 511 26.05 25.65 9.52
CA ASP A 511 26.68 25.78 10.84
C ASP A 511 26.03 24.75 11.80
N PRO A 512 26.87 23.92 12.47
CA PRO A 512 26.35 22.87 13.35
C PRO A 512 25.41 23.37 14.47
N VAL A 513 25.54 24.62 14.90
CA VAL A 513 24.66 25.19 15.94
C VAL A 513 23.22 25.29 15.47
N CYS A 514 22.99 25.53 14.19
CA CYS A 514 21.66 25.68 13.61
C CYS A 514 20.85 24.38 13.57
N GLU A 515 21.50 23.22 13.69
CA GLU A 515 20.81 21.93 13.74
C GLU A 515 20.01 21.73 15.04
N PHE A 516 20.42 22.40 16.14
CA PHE A 516 19.74 22.32 17.44
C PHE A 516 18.69 23.39 17.63
N TYR A 517 18.59 24.33 16.69
CA TYR A 517 17.68 25.44 16.75
C TYR A 517 16.32 25.02 16.17
N ASN A 518 15.31 24.83 17.01
CA ASN A 518 13.99 24.33 16.61
C ASN A 518 12.82 25.09 17.24
N ILE A 519 13.08 26.27 17.83
CA ILE A 519 12.05 27.13 18.41
C ILE A 519 11.61 28.13 17.35
N SER A 520 10.32 28.15 17.04
CA SER A 520 9.72 29.14 16.15
C SER A 520 9.17 30.35 16.94
N ASP A 521 9.31 31.53 16.40
CA ASP A 521 8.72 32.75 16.97
C ASP A 521 7.18 32.66 16.95
N ILE A 522 6.56 33.29 17.93
CA ILE A 522 5.12 33.48 17.99
C ILE A 522 4.79 34.90 17.57
N GLU A 523 4.32 35.06 16.36
CA GLU A 523 3.92 36.36 15.82
C GLU A 523 2.65 36.86 16.50
N GLU A 524 2.62 38.16 16.84
CA GLU A 524 1.38 38.81 17.21
C GLU A 524 0.52 39.02 15.97
N ASN A 525 -0.58 38.28 15.89
CA ASN A 525 -1.43 38.30 14.71
C ASN A 525 -2.92 38.17 15.03
N MET A 526 -3.73 38.59 14.08
CA MET A 526 -5.17 38.35 14.07
C MET A 526 -5.57 37.64 12.79
N GLN A 527 -6.15 36.47 12.93
CA GLN A 527 -6.73 35.70 11.84
C GLN A 527 -8.24 35.89 11.80
N LEU A 528 -8.76 36.26 10.64
CA LEU A 528 -10.18 36.23 10.34
C LEU A 528 -10.45 35.10 9.37
N TYR A 529 -11.50 34.32 9.63
CA TYR A 529 -11.90 33.27 8.70
C TYR A 529 -13.42 33.25 8.52
N PHE A 530 -13.80 32.83 7.34
CA PHE A 530 -15.16 32.60 6.93
C PHE A 530 -15.19 31.32 6.11
N SER A 531 -16.01 30.36 6.54
CA SER A 531 -16.19 29.09 5.82
C SER A 531 -17.67 28.83 5.64
N HIS A 532 -18.04 28.26 4.53
CA HIS A 532 -19.37 27.73 4.36
C HIS A 532 -19.41 26.41 3.62
N TYR A 533 -20.32 25.56 4.05
CA TYR A 533 -20.49 24.20 3.59
C TYR A 533 -21.92 24.01 3.13
N LEU A 534 -22.10 23.32 2.02
CA LEU A 534 -23.39 22.87 1.57
C LEU A 534 -23.38 21.34 1.45
N TYR A 535 -24.29 20.70 2.16
CA TYR A 535 -24.48 19.26 2.13
C TYR A 535 -25.78 18.95 1.39
N ASP A 536 -25.80 17.87 0.62
CA ASP A 536 -27.02 17.36 0.00
C ASP A 536 -27.90 16.59 1.01
N TYR A 537 -29.01 16.04 0.51
CA TYR A 537 -29.95 15.27 1.34
C TYR A 537 -29.30 14.03 1.99
N ASP A 538 -28.32 13.40 1.35
CA ASP A 538 -27.61 12.22 1.83
C ASP A 538 -26.46 12.57 2.80
N GLY A 539 -26.28 13.86 3.11
CA GLY A 539 -25.22 14.36 3.99
C GLY A 539 -23.85 14.45 3.31
N ARG A 540 -23.78 14.31 1.97
CA ARG A 540 -22.56 14.46 1.20
C ARG A 540 -22.26 15.94 0.99
N GLN A 541 -21.04 16.38 1.27
CA GLN A 541 -20.57 17.75 0.99
C GLN A 541 -20.51 17.99 -0.52
N ILE A 542 -21.30 18.95 -1.02
CA ILE A 542 -21.34 19.36 -2.43
C ILE A 542 -20.62 20.67 -2.69
N PHE A 543 -20.45 21.49 -1.64
CA PHE A 543 -19.74 22.75 -1.74
C PHE A 543 -19.04 23.07 -0.42
N TYR A 544 -17.80 23.49 -0.52
CA TYR A 544 -17.00 24.04 0.57
C TYR A 544 -16.24 25.26 0.06
N HIS A 545 -16.28 26.33 0.82
CA HIS A 545 -15.50 27.52 0.52
C HIS A 545 -14.99 28.13 1.82
N ARG A 546 -13.72 28.47 1.87
CA ARG A 546 -13.07 29.11 2.98
C ARG A 546 -12.26 30.32 2.51
N LEU A 547 -12.44 31.42 3.21
CA LEU A 547 -11.57 32.58 3.15
C LEU A 547 -10.87 32.75 4.49
N SER A 548 -9.56 32.93 4.49
CA SER A 548 -8.77 33.15 5.70
C SER A 548 -7.79 34.29 5.45
N GLN A 549 -7.84 35.28 6.31
CA GLN A 549 -6.94 36.46 6.28
C GLN A 549 -6.20 36.53 7.59
N ASN A 550 -4.88 36.53 7.53
CA ASN A 550 -4.00 36.83 8.65
C ASN A 550 -3.53 38.29 8.58
N TYR A 551 -3.50 38.97 9.73
CA TYR A 551 -2.94 40.31 9.89
C TYR A 551 -1.90 40.27 11.01
N SER A 552 -0.64 40.55 10.66
CA SER A 552 0.48 40.57 11.59
C SER A 552 0.66 42.00 12.14
N TYR A 553 0.89 42.07 13.46
CA TYR A 553 1.17 43.34 14.15
C TYR A 553 2.66 43.58 14.38
N GLU A 554 3.54 42.77 13.79
CA GLU A 554 4.97 42.90 13.93
C GLU A 554 5.50 44.20 13.29
N ASP A 555 6.56 44.77 13.89
CA ASP A 555 7.18 46.00 13.40
C ASP A 555 7.87 45.82 12.04
N ILE A 556 8.37 44.61 11.75
CA ILE A 556 9.02 44.24 10.50
C ILE A 556 8.24 43.13 9.83
N GLY A 557 7.74 43.36 8.65
CA GLY A 557 6.91 42.42 7.90
C GLY A 557 5.47 42.33 8.40
N GLY A 558 5.03 43.26 9.27
CA GLY A 558 3.66 43.37 9.72
C GLY A 558 2.72 43.91 8.63
N GLY A 559 1.42 43.69 8.82
CA GLY A 559 0.36 44.07 7.88
C GLY A 559 -0.51 42.91 7.47
N ALA A 560 -1.23 43.08 6.36
CA ALA A 560 -2.07 42.00 5.83
C ALA A 560 -1.17 40.89 5.28
N GLY A 561 -1.23 39.71 5.88
CA GLY A 561 -0.58 38.53 5.36
C GLY A 561 -1.26 38.02 4.08
N GLU A 562 -0.89 36.82 3.62
CA GLU A 562 -1.50 36.20 2.44
C GLU A 562 -2.99 35.94 2.69
N LEU A 563 -3.84 36.33 1.73
CA LEU A 563 -5.24 35.89 1.71
C LEU A 563 -5.31 34.46 1.17
N GLU A 564 -5.77 33.56 1.99
CA GLU A 564 -6.10 32.19 1.57
C GLU A 564 -7.53 32.11 1.08
N ASN A 565 -7.72 31.51 -0.09
CA ASN A 565 -9.04 31.14 -0.62
C ASN A 565 -9.01 29.66 -1.01
N GLU A 566 -9.82 28.89 -0.36
CA GLU A 566 -9.98 27.47 -0.62
C GLU A 566 -11.42 27.17 -1.05
N LEU A 567 -11.56 26.43 -2.14
CA LEU A 567 -12.85 26.06 -2.74
C LEU A 567 -12.83 24.58 -3.13
N ASP A 568 -13.84 23.85 -2.69
CA ASP A 568 -14.15 22.49 -3.17
C ASP A 568 -15.61 22.47 -3.63
N TYR A 569 -15.82 22.24 -4.91
CA TYR A 569 -17.15 22.32 -5.51
C TYR A 569 -17.45 21.08 -6.38
N GLN A 570 -18.42 20.30 -5.93
CA GLN A 570 -19.00 19.22 -6.70
C GLN A 570 -20.01 19.82 -7.69
N ILE A 571 -19.53 20.15 -8.90
CA ILE A 571 -20.32 20.83 -9.94
C ILE A 571 -21.48 19.92 -10.40
N THR A 572 -21.20 18.63 -10.54
CA THR A 572 -22.19 17.57 -10.79
C THR A 572 -21.73 16.32 -10.05
N ASP A 573 -22.53 15.25 -10.01
CA ASP A 573 -22.14 13.97 -9.41
C ASP A 573 -20.83 13.41 -9.99
N SER A 574 -20.44 13.83 -11.18
CA SER A 574 -19.26 13.35 -11.88
C SER A 574 -18.14 14.38 -11.96
N VAL A 575 -18.40 15.65 -11.72
CA VAL A 575 -17.42 16.74 -11.90
C VAL A 575 -17.16 17.43 -10.58
N ASN A 576 -15.91 17.38 -10.14
CA ASN A 576 -15.43 18.13 -8.98
C ASN A 576 -14.35 19.13 -9.40
N PHE A 577 -14.41 20.32 -8.83
CA PHE A 577 -13.41 21.36 -8.94
C PHE A 577 -12.89 21.73 -7.57
N TYR A 578 -11.57 21.67 -7.40
CA TYR A 578 -10.87 22.11 -6.20
C TYR A 578 -9.87 23.21 -6.55
N ASN A 579 -9.86 24.26 -5.76
CA ASN A 579 -8.89 25.35 -5.83
C ASN A 579 -8.43 25.73 -4.42
N ASN A 580 -7.12 25.91 -4.25
CA ASN A 580 -6.55 26.56 -3.08
C ASN A 580 -5.51 27.56 -3.55
N MET A 581 -5.68 28.85 -3.23
CA MET A 581 -4.82 29.92 -3.65
C MET A 581 -4.50 30.86 -2.49
N PHE A 582 -3.28 31.40 -2.55
CA PHE A 582 -2.76 32.40 -1.61
C PHE A 582 -2.39 33.64 -2.40
N TYR A 583 -2.94 34.78 -2.02
CA TYR A 583 -2.64 36.07 -2.62
C TYR A 583 -1.81 36.90 -1.67
N ASN A 584 -0.62 37.32 -2.12
CA ASN A 584 0.27 38.18 -1.39
C ASN A 584 0.02 39.65 -1.80
N TYR A 585 -0.34 40.50 -0.84
CA TYR A 585 -0.68 41.88 -1.09
C TYR A 585 0.56 42.75 -1.42
N ASP A 586 1.69 42.48 -0.79
CA ASP A 586 2.94 43.23 -1.00
C ASP A 586 3.47 43.06 -2.42
N GLU A 587 3.40 41.79 -2.91
CA GLU A 587 3.81 41.44 -4.26
C GLU A 587 2.71 41.69 -5.31
N SER A 588 1.47 41.97 -4.87
CA SER A 588 0.30 42.07 -5.73
C SER A 588 0.13 40.85 -6.68
N ALA A 589 0.48 39.66 -6.19
CA ALA A 589 0.55 38.43 -6.96
C ALA A 589 0.10 37.20 -6.14
N PHE A 590 -0.20 36.11 -6.83
CA PHE A 590 -0.39 34.83 -6.17
C PHE A 590 0.96 34.19 -5.81
N SER A 591 1.16 33.88 -4.53
CA SER A 591 2.35 33.16 -4.04
C SER A 591 2.24 31.66 -4.21
N LYS A 592 1.03 31.11 -4.05
CA LYS A 592 0.71 29.70 -4.21
C LYS A 592 -0.66 29.57 -4.87
N ASN A 593 -0.79 28.61 -5.77
CA ASN A 593 -2.06 28.29 -6.38
C ASN A 593 -2.10 26.80 -6.77
N PHE A 594 -3.07 26.08 -6.25
CA PHE A 594 -3.34 24.71 -6.63
C PHE A 594 -4.75 24.60 -7.20
N ASN A 595 -4.84 24.10 -8.41
CA ASN A 595 -6.10 23.85 -9.09
C ASN A 595 -6.22 22.37 -9.44
N LYS A 596 -7.38 21.81 -9.26
CA LYS A 596 -7.68 20.46 -9.70
C LYS A 596 -9.11 20.38 -10.23
N ILE A 597 -9.28 19.86 -11.42
CA ILE A 597 -10.56 19.48 -11.95
C ILE A 597 -10.55 17.98 -12.23
N SER A 598 -11.57 17.30 -11.77
CA SER A 598 -11.75 15.87 -11.99
C SER A 598 -13.14 15.58 -12.54
N TYR A 599 -13.18 14.68 -13.50
CA TYR A 599 -14.38 14.07 -14.03
C TYR A 599 -14.33 12.57 -13.74
N ASN A 600 -15.30 12.06 -12.99
CA ASN A 600 -15.43 10.65 -12.62
C ASN A 600 -16.75 10.11 -13.17
N GLY A 601 -16.68 9.50 -14.34
CA GLY A 601 -17.82 8.84 -14.99
C GLY A 601 -17.69 7.31 -14.90
N GLU A 602 -18.71 6.59 -15.36
CA GLU A 602 -18.70 5.12 -15.36
C GLU A 602 -17.58 4.52 -16.24
N SER A 603 -17.30 5.16 -17.36
CA SER A 603 -16.34 4.68 -18.36
C SER A 603 -15.12 5.56 -18.53
N LEU A 604 -15.17 6.79 -18.06
CA LEU A 604 -14.13 7.79 -18.29
C LEU A 604 -13.86 8.56 -17.00
N ASN A 605 -12.58 8.54 -16.58
CA ASN A 605 -12.07 9.40 -15.50
C ASN A 605 -11.01 10.33 -16.09
N ILE A 606 -11.13 11.61 -15.81
CA ILE A 606 -10.16 12.64 -16.22
C ILE A 606 -9.76 13.43 -14.98
N GLY A 607 -8.46 13.59 -14.77
CA GLY A 607 -7.91 14.46 -13.76
C GLY A 607 -6.95 15.44 -14.40
N LEU A 608 -7.11 16.72 -14.11
CA LEU A 608 -6.18 17.77 -14.47
C LEU A 608 -5.87 18.57 -13.22
N SER A 609 -4.60 18.68 -12.86
CA SER A 609 -4.15 19.53 -11.76
C SER A 609 -3.00 20.40 -12.18
N HIS A 610 -2.95 21.58 -11.59
CA HIS A 610 -1.87 22.55 -11.75
C HIS A 610 -1.47 23.07 -10.39
N MET A 611 -0.18 23.03 -10.08
CA MET A 611 0.42 23.61 -8.89
C MET A 611 1.39 24.71 -9.28
N TYR A 612 1.23 25.85 -8.67
CA TYR A 612 2.10 27.00 -8.81
C TYR A 612 2.58 27.46 -7.43
N ARG A 613 3.86 27.79 -7.32
CA ARG A 613 4.46 28.39 -6.13
C ARG A 613 5.55 29.36 -6.54
N ASP A 614 5.47 30.58 -5.99
CA ASP A 614 6.46 31.65 -6.13
C ASP A 614 6.40 32.48 -4.84
N THR A 615 7.22 32.15 -3.85
CA THR A 615 7.13 32.76 -2.53
C THR A 615 8.35 33.62 -2.29
N PHE A 616 8.14 34.89 -2.02
CA PHE A 616 9.16 35.79 -1.54
C PHE A 616 9.53 35.45 -0.09
N LEU A 617 10.83 35.44 0.19
CA LEU A 617 11.39 35.21 1.52
C LEU A 617 11.93 36.52 2.07
N PRO A 618 11.17 37.24 2.91
CA PRO A 618 11.55 38.58 3.38
C PRO A 618 12.90 38.62 4.10
N GLN A 619 13.19 37.56 4.88
CA GLN A 619 14.43 37.48 5.67
C GLN A 619 15.69 37.44 4.80
N THR A 620 15.63 36.88 3.61
CA THR A 620 16.77 36.78 2.69
C THR A 620 16.67 37.72 1.50
N ALA A 621 15.57 38.45 1.37
CA ALA A 621 15.22 39.26 0.19
C ALA A 621 15.34 38.46 -1.13
N THR A 622 15.02 37.19 -1.10
CA THR A 622 15.07 36.25 -2.24
C THR A 622 13.74 35.55 -2.45
N TYR A 623 13.50 35.10 -3.66
CA TYR A 623 12.36 34.21 -3.95
C TYR A 623 12.75 32.75 -3.73
N SER A 624 11.82 31.96 -3.20
CA SER A 624 11.94 30.50 -3.30
C SER A 624 12.01 30.11 -4.79
N PRO A 625 12.68 29.01 -5.14
CA PRO A 625 12.66 28.55 -6.52
C PRO A 625 11.22 28.42 -7.03
N LYS A 626 10.90 29.18 -8.06
CA LYS A 626 9.60 29.15 -8.70
C LYS A 626 9.29 27.75 -9.21
N THR A 627 8.12 27.25 -8.94
CA THR A 627 7.66 25.93 -9.38
C THR A 627 6.29 26.03 -10.03
N SER A 628 6.13 25.36 -11.14
CA SER A 628 4.87 25.30 -11.86
C SER A 628 4.74 23.92 -12.50
N TYR A 629 3.85 23.08 -11.97
CA TYR A 629 3.66 21.69 -12.41
C TYR A 629 2.23 21.46 -12.88
N MET A 630 2.10 20.73 -13.97
CA MET A 630 0.84 20.23 -14.46
C MET A 630 0.85 18.70 -14.45
N THR A 631 -0.19 18.10 -13.89
CA THR A 631 -0.46 16.66 -13.98
C THR A 631 -1.77 16.44 -14.69
N SER A 632 -1.76 15.59 -15.71
CA SER A 632 -2.94 15.17 -16.45
C SER A 632 -3.06 13.67 -16.41
N THR A 633 -4.24 13.17 -16.04
CA THR A 633 -4.55 11.74 -16.02
C THR A 633 -5.84 11.49 -16.80
N VAL A 634 -5.87 10.42 -17.57
CA VAL A 634 -7.07 9.95 -18.25
C VAL A 634 -7.13 8.44 -18.11
N GLU A 635 -8.25 7.93 -17.64
CA GLU A 635 -8.58 6.52 -17.61
C GLU A 635 -9.87 6.30 -18.38
N TYR A 636 -9.83 5.46 -19.38
CA TYR A 636 -10.97 5.21 -20.25
C TYR A 636 -11.24 3.72 -20.38
N LYS A 637 -12.41 3.28 -19.96
CA LYS A 637 -12.95 1.94 -20.19
C LYS A 637 -13.92 2.00 -21.38
N TYR A 638 -13.44 1.56 -22.53
CA TYR A 638 -14.28 1.52 -23.73
C TYR A 638 -15.44 0.52 -23.55
N ASP A 639 -15.13 -0.66 -23.00
CA ASP A 639 -16.09 -1.68 -22.59
C ASP A 639 -15.48 -2.57 -21.48
N LYS A 640 -16.12 -3.71 -21.19
CA LYS A 640 -15.61 -4.67 -20.20
C LYS A 640 -14.28 -5.33 -20.59
N HIS A 641 -13.82 -5.14 -21.83
CA HIS A 641 -12.61 -5.78 -22.36
C HIS A 641 -11.46 -4.80 -22.59
N TYR A 642 -11.74 -3.56 -22.93
CA TYR A 642 -10.74 -2.59 -23.34
C TYR A 642 -10.66 -1.44 -22.34
N SER A 643 -9.46 -1.19 -21.81
CA SER A 643 -9.17 -0.01 -21.01
C SER A 643 -7.87 0.65 -21.43
N TYR A 644 -7.86 1.97 -21.30
CA TYR A 644 -6.75 2.83 -21.65
C TYR A 644 -6.43 3.71 -20.46
N HIS A 645 -5.15 3.98 -20.25
CA HIS A 645 -4.72 4.98 -19.29
C HIS A 645 -3.67 5.90 -19.92
N PHE A 646 -3.66 7.12 -19.44
CA PHE A 646 -2.73 8.16 -19.84
C PHE A 646 -2.35 8.97 -18.62
N ARG A 647 -1.05 9.32 -18.49
CA ARG A 647 -0.54 10.24 -17.49
C ARG A 647 0.55 11.11 -18.10
N LEU A 648 0.50 12.40 -17.78
CA LEU A 648 1.54 13.37 -18.12
C LEU A 648 1.82 14.22 -16.88
N ASP A 649 3.08 14.23 -16.44
CA ASP A 649 3.60 15.15 -15.44
C ASP A 649 4.60 16.10 -16.12
N TYR A 650 4.30 17.39 -16.13
CA TYR A 650 5.03 18.40 -16.86
C TYR A 650 5.42 19.57 -15.97
N ASP A 651 6.71 19.92 -15.98
CA ASP A 651 7.24 21.11 -15.33
C ASP A 651 7.13 22.30 -16.32
N LEU A 652 6.18 23.19 -16.05
CA LEU A 652 5.90 24.33 -16.91
C LEU A 652 7.01 25.41 -16.82
N GLU A 653 7.67 25.51 -15.66
CA GLU A 653 8.73 26.50 -15.45
C GLU A 653 9.98 26.14 -16.24
N ARG A 654 10.38 24.87 -16.21
CA ARG A 654 11.53 24.36 -16.94
C ARG A 654 11.20 23.93 -18.36
N SER A 655 9.91 23.93 -18.73
CA SER A 655 9.41 23.37 -20.01
C SER A 655 9.86 21.93 -20.22
N GLU A 656 9.82 21.13 -19.16
CA GLU A 656 10.36 19.77 -19.14
C GLU A 656 9.30 18.74 -18.78
N LYS A 657 9.25 17.66 -19.55
CA LYS A 657 8.42 16.50 -19.25
C LYS A 657 9.11 15.63 -18.19
N LYS A 658 8.47 15.49 -17.02
CA LYS A 658 8.98 14.67 -15.92
C LYS A 658 8.59 13.20 -16.07
N SER A 659 7.35 12.95 -16.47
CA SER A 659 6.83 11.60 -16.72
C SER A 659 5.78 11.66 -17.81
N PHE A 660 5.75 10.63 -18.65
CA PHE A 660 4.71 10.40 -19.64
C PHE A 660 4.41 8.91 -19.71
N GLU A 661 3.17 8.54 -19.54
CA GLU A 661 2.73 7.16 -19.57
C GLU A 661 1.48 7.03 -20.45
N VAL A 662 1.46 6.04 -21.32
CA VAL A 662 0.26 5.63 -22.03
C VAL A 662 0.18 4.11 -22.03
N GLY A 663 -0.96 3.59 -21.68
CA GLY A 663 -1.16 2.16 -21.61
C GLY A 663 -2.50 1.71 -22.14
N PHE A 664 -2.50 0.48 -22.57
CA PHE A 664 -3.63 -0.24 -23.10
C PHE A 664 -3.73 -1.59 -22.39
N LEU A 665 -4.93 -1.95 -21.96
CA LEU A 665 -5.21 -3.24 -21.35
C LEU A 665 -6.42 -3.87 -22.07
N TYR A 666 -6.22 -5.08 -22.54
CA TYR A 666 -7.26 -5.95 -23.09
C TYR A 666 -7.50 -7.11 -22.16
N GLN A 667 -8.74 -7.25 -21.65
CA GLN A 667 -9.11 -8.24 -20.65
C GLN A 667 -10.18 -9.18 -21.19
N LYS A 668 -9.94 -10.47 -21.01
CA LYS A 668 -10.92 -11.54 -21.23
C LYS A 668 -11.10 -12.34 -19.93
N ARG A 669 -12.09 -13.23 -19.91
CA ARG A 669 -12.30 -14.12 -18.77
C ARG A 669 -11.03 -14.93 -18.44
N CYS A 670 -10.39 -15.48 -19.46
CA CYS A 670 -9.28 -16.41 -19.31
C CYS A 670 -7.89 -15.84 -19.61
N TRP A 671 -7.75 -14.57 -20.00
CA TRP A 671 -6.45 -13.93 -20.22
C TRP A 671 -6.53 -12.42 -20.28
N ASP A 672 -5.40 -11.78 -20.02
CA ASP A 672 -5.21 -10.34 -20.18
C ASP A 672 -3.94 -10.06 -20.96
N PHE A 673 -3.98 -8.98 -21.73
CA PHE A 673 -2.85 -8.43 -22.46
C PHE A 673 -2.74 -6.94 -22.16
N GLY A 674 -1.58 -6.52 -21.68
CA GLY A 674 -1.28 -5.12 -21.41
C GLY A 674 -0.05 -4.66 -22.17
N LEU A 675 -0.11 -3.45 -22.71
CA LEU A 675 1.00 -2.75 -23.31
C LEU A 675 1.10 -1.36 -22.72
N THR A 676 2.24 -1.01 -22.13
CA THR A 676 2.49 0.30 -21.54
C THR A 676 3.76 0.90 -22.09
N TYR A 677 3.67 2.12 -22.60
CA TYR A 677 4.81 2.96 -22.94
C TYR A 677 4.99 4.01 -21.84
N LEU A 678 6.21 4.11 -21.32
CA LEU A 678 6.59 5.01 -20.25
C LEU A 678 7.85 5.79 -20.63
N GLU A 679 7.82 7.10 -20.43
CA GLU A 679 9.01 7.94 -20.38
C GLU A 679 9.15 8.47 -18.96
N ASN A 680 10.34 8.38 -18.39
CA ASN A 680 10.58 8.80 -17.01
C ASN A 680 11.96 9.44 -16.87
N ASN A 681 12.02 10.53 -16.11
CA ASN A 681 13.26 11.16 -15.70
C ASN A 681 13.58 10.67 -14.29
N ARG A 682 14.43 9.64 -14.21
CA ARG A 682 14.72 8.92 -12.97
C ARG A 682 15.89 9.58 -12.23
N PRO A 683 15.73 9.97 -10.94
CA PRO A 683 16.81 10.53 -10.15
C PRO A 683 17.90 9.49 -9.87
N ILE A 684 19.13 9.92 -9.91
CA ILE A 684 20.34 9.15 -9.58
C ILE A 684 21.29 9.98 -8.71
N LEU A 685 22.26 9.34 -8.07
CA LEU A 685 23.46 9.99 -7.56
C LEU A 685 24.58 9.83 -8.59
N ASN A 686 25.22 10.95 -8.95
CA ASN A 686 26.37 10.94 -9.82
C ASN A 686 27.67 10.62 -9.06
N ILE A 687 28.79 10.48 -9.78
CA ILE A 687 30.10 10.12 -9.22
C ILE A 687 30.63 11.15 -8.19
N ASN A 688 30.09 12.36 -8.19
CA ASN A 688 30.44 13.40 -7.22
C ASN A 688 29.52 13.37 -5.97
N GLY A 689 28.57 12.43 -5.88
CA GLY A 689 27.55 12.39 -4.83
C GLY A 689 26.41 13.38 -5.01
N GLU A 690 26.34 14.09 -6.15
CA GLU A 690 25.28 15.06 -6.43
C GLU A 690 24.06 14.40 -7.05
N SER A 691 22.89 14.98 -6.81
CA SER A 691 21.66 14.58 -7.48
C SER A 691 21.70 14.91 -8.97
N ASP A 692 21.44 13.92 -9.80
CA ASP A 692 21.34 14.01 -11.25
C ASP A 692 20.14 13.16 -11.72
N SER A 693 19.92 13.01 -13.01
CA SER A 693 18.82 12.20 -13.52
C SER A 693 19.16 11.50 -14.83
N VAL A 694 18.56 10.33 -15.00
CA VAL A 694 18.62 9.55 -16.24
C VAL A 694 17.24 9.51 -16.88
N TYR A 695 17.13 10.11 -18.06
CA TYR A 695 15.93 10.03 -18.87
C TYR A 695 15.89 8.70 -19.63
N ASP A 696 14.83 7.93 -19.45
CA ASP A 696 14.65 6.63 -20.08
C ASP A 696 13.24 6.43 -20.66
N ARG A 697 13.13 5.51 -21.60
CA ARG A 697 11.89 5.12 -22.27
C ARG A 697 11.71 3.62 -22.18
N PHE A 698 10.57 3.19 -21.67
CA PHE A 698 10.25 1.79 -21.45
C PHE A 698 9.02 1.38 -22.25
N ILE A 699 9.04 0.16 -22.74
CA ILE A 699 7.86 -0.54 -23.22
C ILE A 699 7.72 -1.80 -22.38
N TYR A 700 6.63 -1.89 -21.64
CA TYR A 700 6.28 -3.07 -20.86
C TYR A 700 5.18 -3.85 -21.58
N LEU A 701 5.39 -5.15 -21.66
CA LEU A 701 4.42 -6.10 -22.15
C LEU A 701 3.99 -7.00 -21.00
N THR A 702 2.69 -7.07 -20.76
CA THR A 702 2.10 -7.95 -19.74
C THR A 702 1.15 -8.93 -20.40
N ILE A 703 1.36 -10.23 -20.19
CA ILE A 703 0.45 -11.29 -20.60
C ILE A 703 0.12 -12.10 -19.35
N ARG A 704 -1.16 -12.25 -19.04
CA ARG A 704 -1.62 -13.09 -17.92
C ARG A 704 -2.59 -14.13 -18.43
N LEU A 705 -2.27 -15.39 -18.20
CA LEU A 705 -3.12 -16.53 -18.49
C LEU A 705 -3.92 -16.87 -17.21
N LYS A 706 -5.21 -16.60 -17.23
CA LYS A 706 -6.09 -16.84 -16.08
C LYS A 706 -6.68 -18.26 -16.17
N PRO A 707 -6.88 -18.91 -15.06
CA PRO A 707 -6.58 -18.49 -13.69
C PRO A 707 -5.15 -18.82 -13.22
N ILE A 708 -4.34 -19.51 -14.05
CA ILE A 708 -3.00 -20.00 -13.66
C ILE A 708 -2.01 -18.90 -13.29
N MET A 709 -2.31 -17.64 -13.66
CA MET A 709 -1.54 -16.45 -13.33
C MET A 709 -2.40 -15.43 -12.55
N LYS A 710 -3.28 -15.88 -11.65
CA LYS A 710 -4.00 -14.97 -10.75
C LYS A 710 -3.00 -14.29 -9.81
N ASN A 711 -2.90 -12.98 -9.90
CA ASN A 711 -2.18 -12.16 -8.94
C ASN A 711 -3.18 -11.49 -7.99
N GLU A 712 -3.50 -12.13 -6.90
CA GLU A 712 -4.11 -11.46 -5.77
C GLU A 712 -3.00 -10.72 -5.01
N GLY A 713 -2.93 -9.40 -5.18
CA GLY A 713 -2.08 -8.51 -4.39
C GLY A 713 -0.74 -8.11 -5.00
N ARG A 714 -0.34 -8.56 -6.20
CA ARG A 714 0.86 -8.09 -6.89
C ARG A 714 0.54 -7.11 -8.01
N ARG A 715 1.16 -5.95 -7.96
CA ARG A 715 1.35 -5.08 -9.12
C ARG A 715 2.44 -5.66 -10.01
N SER A 716 2.15 -6.73 -10.75
CA SER A 716 3.01 -7.16 -11.84
C SER A 716 2.68 -6.30 -13.04
N GLY A 717 3.60 -5.44 -13.47
CA GLY A 717 3.46 -4.56 -14.62
C GLY A 717 2.15 -3.77 -14.54
N PHE A 718 2.20 -2.51 -14.19
CA PHE A 718 1.13 -1.49 -14.29
C PHE A 718 -0.30 -2.03 -14.46
N VAL A 719 -0.85 -2.63 -13.42
CA VAL A 719 -2.29 -2.74 -13.27
C VAL A 719 -2.68 -1.55 -12.41
N TYR A 720 -3.11 -0.48 -13.05
CA TYR A 720 -3.77 0.61 -12.39
C TYR A 720 -5.04 0.02 -11.75
N ARG A 721 -5.03 -0.17 -10.42
CA ARG A 721 -6.27 -0.32 -9.68
C ARG A 721 -6.90 1.07 -9.63
N LEU A 722 -8.07 1.19 -10.20
CA LEU A 722 -8.96 2.29 -9.81
C LEU A 722 -9.06 2.24 -8.28
N PRO A 723 -8.90 3.37 -7.57
CA PRO A 723 -9.16 3.41 -6.15
C PRO A 723 -10.57 2.85 -5.92
N ASP A 724 -10.65 1.83 -5.08
CA ASP A 724 -11.93 1.27 -4.67
C ASP A 724 -12.68 2.39 -3.95
N LYS A 725 -13.95 2.63 -4.30
CA LYS A 725 -14.78 3.70 -3.69
C LYS A 725 -14.94 3.53 -2.16
N SER A 726 -14.37 2.47 -1.57
CA SER A 726 -14.41 2.17 -0.14
C SER A 726 -13.22 2.70 0.67
N GLU A 727 -12.19 3.31 0.05
CA GLU A 727 -11.02 3.85 0.75
C GLU A 727 -11.00 5.38 0.87
N THR A 728 -12.10 6.06 0.54
CA THR A 728 -12.29 7.48 0.85
C THR A 728 -13.34 7.62 1.96
N ASN A 729 -12.94 7.32 3.19
CA ASN A 729 -13.53 7.82 4.43
C ASN A 729 -12.40 8.26 5.35
#